data_6db0b667d4c99721e887279a8dbc8379
#
_entry.id   6db0b667d4c99721e887279a8dbc8379
#
_cell.length_a   1.000
_cell.length_b   1.000
_cell.length_c   1.000
_cell.angle_alpha   90.00
_cell.angle_beta   90.00
_cell.angle_gamma   90.00
#
_symmetry.space_group_name_H-M   'P 1'
#
loop_
_entity.id
_entity.type
_entity.pdbx_description
1 polymer ?
#
loop_
_entity_poly.entity_id
_entity_poly.type
_entity_poly.pdbx_seq_one_letter_code
_entity_poly.pdbx_strand_id
1 'polypeptide(L)'
;MNYLQQEDEMDFMPIIPLNENGSDLADETPIPEELPLLPLRNTVLFPGVVIPITVGRDKSIKAIAESYKTDKLVGVLSQKDSNVEDPGIHDLVGIGTVAKIIKLIKMPDGGTTAILQGKKRFSLQLVTTEEPYFKGQVTVLEEEQISNDQAFDASVASIKDLASQIIQLSPNIPTEASIILKNIENPSFLIHFVGSNLNGELAEKQALLEMNDMRQRAEMLLKLLQKELQFVELKNKVTTKTKTELDKQQREYFLQQQLKSIKDELGGDTNDRELQEMKKKAESKKWSASAKEMFQKEIEKLERMHPSTPDYSTVYNHVDLMLDLPWEEYTADLYDLKKAKKILDKDHYGMHKIKERILEYLAVLKLKGDMKSPILCFVGPPGIGKTSLGKSIASAIGRKYVRFSLGGLHDESEIRGHRKTYIGAMPGRILQSLRKIKSSNPVMILDEIDKVGKDFRGDPSSALLEVLDPEQNNSFYDNYLELEYDLSKVLFIATANDIQSIQPALRDRLEIIDLTGYAVEEKEKIAQTHLLPKQKELHGLDTFSFKISTSVMTHIIENYTRESGVRELDRQLASIMRSLAKDVALKGKIKPTLTVNDVARILGKPRYSNELYKTANMPGVAVGLAWTYVGGDILFIETSLSDGKGEMQLTGNLGQVMKESAHTALTYLQSNAKKLGLDTELFKKKSIHIHVPEGAVPKDGPSAGITMMSALASAFSGRKLRPYLAMTGEITLRGQVLPVGGIKEKILAAKRAGLKEVILCSQNEKDVQEISPEFIKGMKFHYVKTMQQVLELALA
;
A
#
# COMPACT_ATOMS: atom_id res chain seq x y z
N MET A 1 -11.15 34.67 -13.74
CA MET A 1 -9.78 34.48 -14.22
C MET A 1 -9.48 33.01 -14.11
N ASN A 2 -9.63 32.33 -15.24
CA ASN A 2 -9.39 30.88 -15.36
C ASN A 2 -7.89 30.63 -15.43
N TYR A 3 -7.31 29.91 -14.50
CA TYR A 3 -6.03 29.25 -14.69
C TYR A 3 -6.29 27.78 -15.00
N LEU A 4 -5.91 27.44 -16.20
CA LEU A 4 -5.89 26.11 -16.81
C LEU A 4 -5.17 25.11 -15.89
N GLN A 5 -5.86 24.04 -15.61
CA GLN A 5 -5.25 22.79 -15.20
C GLN A 5 -4.42 22.25 -16.39
N GLN A 6 -3.10 22.36 -16.31
CA GLN A 6 -2.19 21.50 -17.06
C GLN A 6 -2.12 20.20 -16.26
N GLU A 7 -2.75 19.16 -16.79
CA GLU A 7 -2.45 17.79 -16.42
C GLU A 7 -0.99 17.53 -16.81
N ASP A 8 -0.15 17.28 -15.83
CA ASP A 8 1.21 16.75 -16.03
C ASP A 8 1.07 15.37 -16.71
N GLU A 9 1.24 15.36 -18.05
CA GLU A 9 1.52 14.14 -18.80
C GLU A 9 2.87 13.61 -18.29
N MET A 10 2.84 12.55 -17.48
CA MET A 10 4.03 11.76 -17.20
C MET A 10 4.49 11.15 -18.53
N ASP A 11 5.55 11.69 -19.12
CA ASP A 11 6.32 11.08 -20.21
C ASP A 11 6.89 9.75 -19.70
N PHE A 12 6.17 8.67 -19.95
CA PHE A 12 6.66 7.32 -19.65
C PHE A 12 7.77 6.95 -20.63
N MET A 13 9.01 6.86 -20.17
CA MET A 13 10.05 6.20 -20.94
C MET A 13 9.64 4.74 -21.19
N PRO A 14 9.72 4.21 -22.42
CA PRO A 14 9.45 2.82 -22.71
C PRO A 14 10.41 1.91 -21.93
N ILE A 15 9.86 0.89 -21.29
CA ILE A 15 10.63 -0.11 -20.54
C ILE A 15 11.34 -1.01 -21.55
N ILE A 16 12.68 -0.99 -21.55
CA ILE A 16 13.48 -1.92 -22.36
C ILE A 16 13.47 -3.28 -21.68
N PRO A 17 13.12 -4.38 -22.35
CA PRO A 17 13.31 -5.71 -21.80
C PRO A 17 14.83 -5.95 -21.61
N LEU A 18 15.22 -6.33 -20.40
CA LEU A 18 16.60 -6.61 -19.98
C LEU A 18 17.14 -7.95 -20.54
N ASN A 19 17.11 -8.15 -21.86
CA ASN A 19 17.83 -9.26 -22.48
C ASN A 19 18.87 -8.67 -23.44
N GLU A 20 20.12 -8.77 -23.05
CA GLU A 20 21.30 -8.20 -23.71
C GLU A 20 21.60 -8.75 -25.11
N ASN A 21 20.85 -9.73 -25.59
CA ASN A 21 21.01 -10.28 -26.94
C ASN A 21 19.68 -10.27 -27.68
N GLY A 22 19.63 -9.56 -28.78
CA GLY A 22 18.48 -9.41 -29.66
C GLY A 22 17.91 -10.70 -30.31
N SER A 23 18.00 -11.83 -29.59
CA SER A 23 17.58 -13.15 -30.03
C SER A 23 16.10 -13.49 -29.77
N ASP A 24 15.36 -12.69 -28.99
CA ASP A 24 13.92 -12.94 -28.75
C ASP A 24 12.98 -12.30 -29.80
N LEU A 25 13.52 -11.82 -30.90
CA LEU A 25 12.72 -11.52 -32.11
C LEU A 25 12.26 -12.81 -32.84
N ALA A 26 12.76 -13.97 -32.41
CA ALA A 26 12.44 -15.28 -32.96
C ALA A 26 11.35 -16.06 -32.20
N ASP A 27 10.41 -15.34 -31.53
CA ASP A 27 9.19 -15.97 -31.06
C ASP A 27 8.27 -16.14 -32.29
N GLU A 28 8.43 -17.29 -32.98
CA GLU A 28 7.69 -17.74 -34.18
C GLU A 28 6.23 -18.12 -33.87
N THR A 29 5.57 -17.39 -33.00
CA THR A 29 4.11 -17.56 -32.89
C THR A 29 3.50 -17.12 -34.19
N PRO A 30 2.82 -17.98 -34.95
CA PRO A 30 2.18 -17.61 -36.21
C PRO A 30 1.17 -16.50 -35.92
N ILE A 31 1.29 -15.38 -36.62
CA ILE A 31 0.36 -14.28 -36.48
C ILE A 31 -0.91 -14.65 -37.23
N PRO A 32 -2.08 -14.69 -36.59
CA PRO A 32 -3.35 -14.99 -37.26
C PRO A 32 -3.66 -13.96 -38.36
N GLU A 33 -4.33 -14.37 -39.42
CA GLU A 33 -4.79 -13.50 -40.48
C GLU A 33 -5.84 -12.47 -39.99
N GLU A 34 -6.53 -12.78 -38.87
CA GLU A 34 -7.51 -11.91 -38.26
C GLU A 34 -7.12 -11.63 -36.82
N LEU A 35 -7.00 -10.33 -36.46
CA LEU A 35 -6.62 -9.89 -35.12
C LEU A 35 -7.68 -8.95 -34.51
N PRO A 36 -7.88 -8.99 -33.19
CA PRO A 36 -8.51 -7.90 -32.44
C PRO A 36 -7.68 -6.63 -32.60
N LEU A 37 -8.35 -5.49 -32.82
CA LEU A 37 -7.70 -4.20 -33.06
C LEU A 37 -7.85 -3.30 -31.84
N LEU A 38 -6.76 -2.62 -31.49
CA LEU A 38 -6.68 -1.67 -30.38
C LEU A 38 -6.34 -0.27 -30.92
N PRO A 39 -7.28 0.69 -30.93
CA PRO A 39 -7.02 2.08 -31.29
C PRO A 39 -6.23 2.81 -30.19
N LEU A 40 -5.10 3.44 -30.54
CA LEU A 40 -4.32 4.32 -29.65
C LEU A 40 -4.59 5.79 -29.99
N ARG A 41 -4.73 6.61 -28.95
CA ARG A 41 -5.11 8.01 -29.11
C ARG A 41 -3.94 8.93 -29.49
N ASN A 42 -2.84 8.87 -28.74
CA ASN A 42 -1.71 9.82 -28.88
C ASN A 42 -0.35 9.13 -29.04
N THR A 43 -0.34 7.85 -29.40
CA THR A 43 0.91 7.08 -29.41
C THR A 43 0.95 6.15 -30.62
N VAL A 44 2.15 5.95 -31.16
CA VAL A 44 2.46 4.97 -32.19
C VAL A 44 3.33 3.88 -31.57
N LEU A 45 2.89 2.63 -31.67
CA LEU A 45 3.68 1.50 -31.22
C LEU A 45 4.61 1.02 -32.32
N PHE A 46 5.91 0.97 -32.03
CA PHE A 46 6.92 0.44 -32.96
C PHE A 46 7.31 -1.01 -32.63
N PRO A 47 7.75 -1.81 -33.61
CA PRO A 47 8.28 -3.15 -33.35
C PRO A 47 9.46 -3.15 -32.39
N GLY A 48 9.49 -4.14 -31.49
CA GLY A 48 10.50 -4.29 -30.44
C GLY A 48 10.29 -3.42 -29.19
N VAL A 49 9.50 -2.37 -29.29
CA VAL A 49 9.29 -1.42 -28.18
C VAL A 49 8.22 -1.93 -27.22
N VAL A 50 8.42 -1.72 -25.93
CA VAL A 50 7.47 -2.06 -24.87
C VAL A 50 6.87 -0.78 -24.28
N ILE A 51 5.55 -0.66 -24.32
CA ILE A 51 4.85 0.51 -23.77
C ILE A 51 3.70 0.09 -22.86
N PRO A 52 3.48 0.80 -21.74
CA PRO A 52 2.27 0.67 -20.95
C PRO A 52 1.16 1.54 -21.58
N ILE A 53 -0.01 0.96 -21.82
CA ILE A 53 -1.18 1.64 -22.37
C ILE A 53 -2.35 1.51 -21.40
N THR A 54 -2.87 2.64 -20.97
CA THR A 54 -4.10 2.67 -20.18
C THR A 54 -5.31 2.56 -21.10
N VAL A 55 -6.14 1.54 -20.86
CA VAL A 55 -7.30 1.21 -21.68
C VAL A 55 -8.55 1.64 -20.94
N GLY A 56 -9.23 2.64 -21.45
CA GLY A 56 -10.44 3.19 -20.82
C GLY A 56 -11.73 2.93 -21.59
N ARG A 57 -11.66 2.57 -22.90
CA ARG A 57 -12.85 2.36 -23.73
C ARG A 57 -13.36 0.92 -23.62
N ASP A 58 -14.67 0.73 -23.54
CA ASP A 58 -15.30 -0.59 -23.40
C ASP A 58 -14.93 -1.56 -24.55
N LYS A 59 -14.89 -1.08 -25.80
CA LYS A 59 -14.48 -1.88 -26.97
C LYS A 59 -13.01 -2.32 -26.82
N SER A 60 -12.13 -1.41 -26.41
CA SER A 60 -10.70 -1.67 -26.23
C SER A 60 -10.44 -2.65 -25.05
N ILE A 61 -11.18 -2.52 -23.97
CA ILE A 61 -11.09 -3.44 -22.81
C ILE A 61 -11.52 -4.85 -23.23
N LYS A 62 -12.60 -4.99 -24.02
CA LYS A 62 -13.07 -6.28 -24.55
C LYS A 62 -12.06 -6.89 -25.50
N ALA A 63 -11.49 -6.11 -26.41
CA ALA A 63 -10.47 -6.54 -27.36
C ALA A 63 -9.25 -7.13 -26.61
N ILE A 64 -8.71 -6.40 -25.64
CA ILE A 64 -7.56 -6.85 -24.85
C ILE A 64 -7.91 -8.06 -23.98
N ALA A 65 -9.10 -8.10 -23.36
CA ALA A 65 -9.51 -9.22 -22.53
C ALA A 65 -9.66 -10.52 -23.33
N GLU A 66 -10.12 -10.42 -24.55
CA GLU A 66 -10.23 -11.57 -25.46
C GLU A 66 -8.85 -12.02 -25.96
N SER A 67 -8.03 -11.07 -26.44
CA SER A 67 -6.67 -11.36 -26.86
C SER A 67 -5.84 -12.01 -25.73
N TYR A 68 -6.02 -11.55 -24.50
CA TYR A 68 -5.27 -12.10 -23.37
C TYR A 68 -5.62 -13.55 -23.03
N LYS A 69 -6.83 -14.00 -23.37
CA LYS A 69 -7.31 -15.38 -23.17
C LYS A 69 -6.86 -16.34 -24.28
N THR A 70 -6.61 -15.82 -25.48
CA THR A 70 -6.26 -16.61 -26.66
C THR A 70 -4.74 -16.66 -26.85
N ASP A 71 -4.24 -16.00 -27.85
CA ASP A 71 -2.83 -15.98 -28.27
C ASP A 71 -2.02 -14.82 -27.70
N LYS A 72 -2.68 -13.93 -26.96
CA LYS A 72 -2.13 -12.68 -26.42
C LYS A 72 -1.64 -11.69 -27.49
N LEU A 73 -2.12 -11.83 -28.72
CA LEU A 73 -1.81 -10.94 -29.80
C LEU A 73 -2.95 -9.93 -30.03
N VAL A 74 -2.58 -8.70 -30.34
CA VAL A 74 -3.50 -7.62 -30.65
C VAL A 74 -2.90 -6.71 -31.73
N GLY A 75 -3.68 -6.31 -32.69
CA GLY A 75 -3.30 -5.34 -33.71
C GLY A 75 -3.46 -3.92 -33.19
N VAL A 76 -2.38 -3.18 -33.08
CA VAL A 76 -2.38 -1.81 -32.53
C VAL A 76 -2.34 -0.81 -33.67
N LEU A 77 -3.28 0.13 -33.71
CA LEU A 77 -3.42 1.17 -34.71
C LEU A 77 -3.58 2.54 -34.06
N SER A 78 -2.93 3.55 -34.57
CA SER A 78 -3.09 4.93 -34.07
C SER A 78 -4.35 5.58 -34.66
N GLN A 79 -4.96 6.51 -33.93
CA GLN A 79 -6.02 7.36 -34.44
C GLN A 79 -5.42 8.49 -35.31
N LYS A 80 -6.14 8.90 -36.37
CA LYS A 80 -5.74 10.05 -37.19
C LYS A 80 -5.94 11.37 -36.46
N ASP A 81 -7.03 11.48 -35.68
CA ASP A 81 -7.33 12.66 -34.88
C ASP A 81 -7.50 12.25 -33.41
N SER A 82 -6.67 12.80 -32.56
CA SER A 82 -6.68 12.53 -31.10
C SER A 82 -7.90 13.09 -30.37
N ASN A 83 -8.67 13.99 -30.96
CA ASN A 83 -9.85 14.61 -30.35
C ASN A 83 -11.10 13.72 -30.43
N VAL A 84 -11.10 12.70 -31.29
CA VAL A 84 -12.23 11.77 -31.41
C VAL A 84 -12.25 10.80 -30.23
N GLU A 85 -13.28 10.86 -29.39
CA GLU A 85 -13.38 10.00 -28.21
C GLU A 85 -13.74 8.55 -28.55
N ASP A 86 -14.64 8.30 -29.51
CA ASP A 86 -15.01 6.97 -29.99
C ASP A 86 -14.73 6.88 -31.50
N PRO A 87 -13.50 6.43 -31.87
CA PRO A 87 -13.10 6.38 -33.28
C PRO A 87 -13.83 5.29 -34.04
N GLY A 88 -14.33 5.65 -35.23
CA GLY A 88 -14.76 4.70 -36.24
C GLY A 88 -13.59 4.16 -37.06
N ILE A 89 -13.87 3.25 -38.02
CA ILE A 89 -12.82 2.66 -38.90
C ILE A 89 -12.07 3.71 -39.68
N HIS A 90 -12.73 4.72 -40.15
CA HIS A 90 -12.16 5.80 -41.01
C HIS A 90 -11.19 6.71 -40.21
N ASP A 91 -11.29 6.70 -38.90
CA ASP A 91 -10.45 7.50 -38.01
C ASP A 91 -9.14 6.76 -37.64
N LEU A 92 -8.97 5.51 -38.07
CA LEU A 92 -7.77 4.73 -37.86
C LEU A 92 -6.81 4.82 -39.05
N VAL A 93 -5.53 4.66 -38.76
CA VAL A 93 -4.49 4.54 -39.79
C VAL A 93 -4.48 3.15 -40.39
N GLY A 94 -3.99 3.01 -41.61
CA GLY A 94 -3.97 1.73 -42.33
C GLY A 94 -2.83 0.77 -41.92
N ILE A 95 -1.76 1.32 -41.36
CA ILE A 95 -0.57 0.52 -40.94
C ILE A 95 -0.37 0.66 -39.45
N GLY A 96 -0.20 -0.48 -38.77
CA GLY A 96 0.02 -0.57 -37.34
C GLY A 96 1.04 -1.64 -36.97
N THR A 97 1.08 -1.98 -35.70
CA THR A 97 2.01 -2.98 -35.15
C THR A 97 1.25 -4.08 -34.43
N VAL A 98 1.52 -5.34 -34.77
CA VAL A 98 1.05 -6.48 -33.97
C VAL A 98 1.78 -6.46 -32.65
N ALA A 99 1.06 -6.45 -31.56
CA ALA A 99 1.62 -6.41 -30.22
C ALA A 99 1.29 -7.68 -29.44
N LYS A 100 2.23 -8.13 -28.62
CA LYS A 100 2.03 -9.18 -27.63
C LYS A 100 1.70 -8.52 -26.28
N ILE A 101 0.63 -8.96 -25.65
CA ILE A 101 0.26 -8.51 -24.30
C ILE A 101 1.13 -9.24 -23.29
N ILE A 102 2.07 -8.52 -22.66
CA ILE A 102 2.97 -9.09 -21.64
C ILE A 102 2.21 -9.23 -20.31
N LYS A 103 1.52 -8.16 -19.89
CA LYS A 103 0.86 -8.12 -18.58
C LYS A 103 -0.34 -7.19 -18.61
N LEU A 104 -1.38 -7.55 -17.85
CA LEU A 104 -2.51 -6.64 -17.56
C LEU A 104 -2.45 -6.26 -16.09
N ILE A 105 -2.53 -4.96 -15.82
CA ILE A 105 -2.51 -4.38 -14.49
C ILE A 105 -3.84 -3.65 -14.27
N LYS A 106 -4.60 -4.08 -13.29
CA LYS A 106 -5.82 -3.36 -12.87
C LYS A 106 -5.43 -2.29 -11.86
N MET A 107 -5.73 -1.07 -12.18
CA MET A 107 -5.45 0.07 -11.33
C MET A 107 -6.53 0.24 -10.25
N PRO A 108 -6.19 0.85 -9.09
CA PRO A 108 -7.14 1.05 -7.99
C PRO A 108 -8.34 1.94 -8.33
N ASP A 109 -8.23 2.77 -9.36
CA ASP A 109 -9.27 3.65 -9.92
C ASP A 109 -10.27 2.92 -10.83
N GLY A 110 -10.05 1.62 -11.10
CA GLY A 110 -10.86 0.80 -11.99
C GLY A 110 -10.33 0.75 -13.43
N GLY A 111 -9.31 1.52 -13.78
CA GLY A 111 -8.65 1.49 -15.07
C GLY A 111 -7.86 0.20 -15.28
N THR A 112 -7.69 -0.18 -16.55
CA THR A 112 -6.86 -1.34 -16.93
C THR A 112 -5.67 -0.83 -17.74
N THR A 113 -4.44 -1.11 -17.28
CA THR A 113 -3.22 -0.82 -18.03
C THR A 113 -2.67 -2.12 -18.62
N ALA A 114 -2.49 -2.14 -19.92
CA ALA A 114 -1.89 -3.24 -20.64
C ALA A 114 -0.43 -2.90 -20.99
N ILE A 115 0.50 -3.79 -20.64
CA ILE A 115 1.90 -3.70 -21.09
C ILE A 115 1.98 -4.44 -22.42
N LEU A 116 2.24 -3.70 -23.49
CA LEU A 116 2.28 -4.19 -24.85
C LEU A 116 3.72 -4.17 -25.39
N GLN A 117 4.12 -5.26 -26.02
CA GLN A 117 5.37 -5.37 -26.78
C GLN A 117 5.06 -5.45 -28.27
N GLY A 118 5.53 -4.49 -29.06
CA GLY A 118 5.44 -4.52 -30.51
C GLY A 118 6.23 -5.70 -31.10
N LYS A 119 5.66 -6.42 -32.06
CA LYS A 119 6.31 -7.55 -32.71
C LYS A 119 6.63 -7.24 -34.17
N LYS A 120 5.64 -7.19 -35.05
CA LYS A 120 5.81 -6.94 -36.50
C LYS A 120 4.82 -5.88 -36.95
N ARG A 121 5.16 -5.15 -37.98
CA ARG A 121 4.21 -4.22 -38.63
C ARG A 121 3.17 -5.01 -39.42
N PHE A 122 1.99 -4.46 -39.55
CA PHE A 122 0.95 -5.01 -40.41
C PHE A 122 0.19 -3.90 -41.15
N SER A 123 -0.39 -4.29 -42.27
CA SER A 123 -1.37 -3.48 -43.00
C SER A 123 -2.76 -4.03 -42.75
N LEU A 124 -3.68 -3.17 -42.39
CA LEU A 124 -5.10 -3.51 -42.22
C LEU A 124 -5.76 -3.55 -43.60
N GLN A 125 -6.28 -4.74 -43.96
CA GLN A 125 -6.96 -4.94 -45.25
C GLN A 125 -8.47 -4.64 -45.17
N LEU A 126 -9.11 -5.24 -44.18
CA LEU A 126 -10.55 -5.12 -43.95
C LEU A 126 -10.88 -5.27 -42.49
N VAL A 127 -11.81 -4.47 -41.99
CA VAL A 127 -12.40 -4.71 -40.68
C VAL A 127 -13.58 -5.66 -40.82
N THR A 128 -13.48 -6.81 -40.16
CA THR A 128 -14.48 -7.89 -40.23
C THR A 128 -15.62 -7.70 -39.25
N THR A 129 -15.35 -7.07 -38.10
CA THR A 129 -16.35 -6.85 -37.06
C THR A 129 -16.07 -5.55 -36.31
N GLU A 130 -17.13 -4.78 -36.01
CA GLU A 130 -17.03 -3.53 -35.22
C GLU A 130 -17.56 -3.71 -33.78
N GLU A 131 -18.43 -4.67 -33.57
CA GLU A 131 -19.02 -4.99 -32.25
C GLU A 131 -18.80 -6.48 -31.94
N PRO A 132 -18.44 -6.89 -30.70
CA PRO A 132 -18.29 -6.03 -29.50
C PRO A 132 -16.96 -5.30 -29.37
N TYR A 133 -16.02 -5.49 -30.30
CA TYR A 133 -14.74 -4.79 -30.44
C TYR A 133 -14.30 -4.91 -31.91
N PHE A 134 -13.37 -4.06 -32.33
CA PHE A 134 -12.83 -4.11 -33.69
C PHE A 134 -12.02 -5.37 -33.92
N LYS A 135 -12.36 -6.11 -34.98
CA LYS A 135 -11.56 -7.19 -35.55
C LYS A 135 -11.24 -6.87 -36.99
N GLY A 136 -10.05 -7.21 -37.44
CA GLY A 136 -9.69 -6.94 -38.84
C GLY A 136 -8.74 -7.98 -39.38
N GLN A 137 -8.86 -8.16 -40.68
CA GLN A 137 -7.95 -8.97 -41.49
C GLN A 137 -6.67 -8.18 -41.75
N VAL A 138 -5.54 -8.77 -41.38
CA VAL A 138 -4.24 -8.12 -41.39
C VAL A 138 -3.25 -8.87 -42.26
N THR A 139 -2.39 -8.10 -42.94
CA THR A 139 -1.25 -8.66 -43.66
C THR A 139 0.03 -8.18 -43.02
N VAL A 140 0.86 -9.09 -42.57
CA VAL A 140 2.15 -8.77 -41.93
C VAL A 140 3.09 -8.19 -42.98
N LEU A 141 3.74 -7.10 -42.63
CA LEU A 141 4.76 -6.45 -43.45
C LEU A 141 6.12 -6.94 -43.01
N GLU A 142 6.84 -7.63 -43.90
CA GLU A 142 8.21 -8.06 -43.61
C GLU A 142 9.19 -6.89 -43.76
N GLU A 143 10.19 -6.85 -42.88
CA GLU A 143 11.26 -5.86 -42.95
C GLU A 143 12.47 -6.47 -43.69
N GLU A 144 12.94 -5.79 -44.73
CA GLU A 144 14.17 -6.19 -45.44
C GLU A 144 15.38 -6.03 -44.51
N GLN A 145 16.13 -7.11 -44.31
CA GLN A 145 17.41 -7.06 -43.63
C GLN A 145 18.46 -6.46 -44.56
N ILE A 146 18.91 -5.26 -44.21
CA ILE A 146 20.01 -4.61 -44.93
C ILE A 146 21.32 -5.17 -44.34
N SER A 147 22.07 -5.88 -45.14
CA SER A 147 23.39 -6.40 -44.82
C SER A 147 24.46 -5.76 -45.72
N ASN A 148 25.58 -5.31 -45.11
CA ASN A 148 26.75 -4.73 -45.79
C ASN A 148 26.50 -3.41 -46.57
N ASP A 149 25.77 -2.47 -46.04
CA ASP A 149 25.58 -1.13 -46.60
C ASP A 149 26.23 -0.05 -45.72
N GLN A 150 27.41 0.44 -46.17
CA GLN A 150 28.18 1.47 -45.45
C GLN A 150 27.39 2.79 -45.28
N ALA A 151 26.52 3.15 -46.23
CA ALA A 151 25.71 4.36 -46.12
C ALA A 151 24.61 4.23 -45.04
N PHE A 152 24.01 3.05 -44.96
CA PHE A 152 23.05 2.75 -43.90
C PHE A 152 23.68 2.73 -42.52
N ASP A 153 24.88 2.07 -42.39
CA ASP A 153 25.62 2.03 -41.15
C ASP A 153 26.04 3.44 -40.67
N ALA A 154 26.44 4.32 -41.58
CA ALA A 154 26.73 5.71 -41.29
C ALA A 154 25.50 6.47 -40.79
N SER A 155 24.33 6.20 -41.39
CA SER A 155 23.06 6.80 -40.94
C SER A 155 22.67 6.33 -39.54
N VAL A 156 22.85 5.04 -39.25
CA VAL A 156 22.61 4.47 -37.93
C VAL A 156 23.54 5.07 -36.85
N ALA A 157 24.83 5.26 -37.18
CA ALA A 157 25.77 5.91 -36.30
C ALA A 157 25.37 7.37 -36.04
N SER A 158 24.96 8.10 -37.06
CA SER A 158 24.50 9.48 -36.96
C SER A 158 23.23 9.60 -36.13
N ILE A 159 22.30 8.63 -36.23
CA ILE A 159 21.13 8.57 -35.37
C ILE A 159 21.54 8.44 -33.88
N LYS A 160 22.48 7.55 -33.56
CA LYS A 160 23.01 7.39 -32.20
C LYS A 160 23.63 8.68 -31.65
N ASP A 161 24.41 9.35 -32.47
CA ASP A 161 25.09 10.59 -32.08
C ASP A 161 24.11 11.72 -31.82
N LEU A 162 23.16 11.96 -32.76
CA LEU A 162 22.14 13.00 -32.61
C LEU A 162 21.22 12.74 -31.42
N ALA A 163 20.76 11.50 -31.24
CA ALA A 163 19.95 11.15 -30.09
C ALA A 163 20.72 11.34 -28.77
N SER A 164 22.01 10.99 -28.71
CA SER A 164 22.86 11.24 -27.55
C SER A 164 23.04 12.72 -27.25
N GLN A 165 23.18 13.58 -28.28
CA GLN A 165 23.27 15.04 -28.11
C GLN A 165 21.95 15.61 -27.58
N ILE A 166 20.80 15.16 -28.09
CA ILE A 166 19.50 15.58 -27.58
C ILE A 166 19.33 15.22 -26.12
N ILE A 167 19.72 13.99 -25.72
CA ILE A 167 19.67 13.55 -24.31
C ILE A 167 20.54 14.44 -23.42
N GLN A 168 21.77 14.78 -23.86
CA GLN A 168 22.67 15.65 -23.07
C GLN A 168 22.15 17.09 -22.93
N LEU A 169 21.44 17.59 -23.91
CA LEU A 169 20.89 18.95 -23.91
C LEU A 169 19.52 19.04 -23.24
N SER A 170 18.87 17.92 -22.96
CA SER A 170 17.53 17.84 -22.36
C SER A 170 17.60 17.57 -20.86
N PRO A 171 17.32 18.54 -19.98
CA PRO A 171 17.45 18.38 -18.51
C PRO A 171 16.47 17.36 -17.92
N ASN A 172 15.43 16.99 -18.64
CA ASN A 172 14.38 16.08 -18.17
C ASN A 172 14.67 14.60 -18.50
N ILE A 173 15.70 14.30 -19.29
CA ILE A 173 16.06 12.93 -19.68
C ILE A 173 17.23 12.47 -18.83
N PRO A 174 17.13 11.31 -18.13
CA PRO A 174 18.25 10.76 -17.36
C PRO A 174 19.47 10.46 -18.25
N THR A 175 20.67 10.75 -17.76
CA THR A 175 21.92 10.51 -18.48
C THR A 175 22.16 9.05 -18.82
N GLU A 176 21.58 8.12 -18.03
CA GLU A 176 21.61 6.68 -18.24
C GLU A 176 20.96 6.27 -19.57
N ALA A 177 20.02 7.04 -20.09
CA ALA A 177 19.41 6.80 -21.41
C ALA A 177 20.46 6.81 -22.55
N SER A 178 21.51 7.61 -22.44
CA SER A 178 22.63 7.62 -23.40
C SER A 178 23.45 6.33 -23.38
N ILE A 179 23.57 5.68 -22.23
CA ILE A 179 24.29 4.39 -22.10
C ILE A 179 23.45 3.30 -22.76
N ILE A 180 22.15 3.28 -22.53
CA ILE A 180 21.23 2.32 -23.13
C ILE A 180 21.27 2.42 -24.65
N LEU A 181 21.18 3.65 -25.19
CA LEU A 181 21.22 3.91 -26.62
C LEU A 181 22.50 3.39 -27.30
N LYS A 182 23.65 3.54 -26.62
CA LYS A 182 24.95 3.07 -27.14
C LYS A 182 25.03 1.53 -27.23
N ASN A 183 24.37 0.83 -26.31
CA ASN A 183 24.40 -0.63 -26.22
C ASN A 183 23.43 -1.34 -27.19
N ILE A 184 22.59 -0.60 -27.90
CA ILE A 184 21.70 -1.21 -28.91
C ILE A 184 22.53 -1.55 -30.15
N GLU A 185 22.69 -2.84 -30.44
CA GLU A 185 23.46 -3.33 -31.58
C GLU A 185 22.60 -3.48 -32.85
N ASN A 186 21.32 -3.84 -32.69
CA ASN A 186 20.42 -4.06 -33.84
C ASN A 186 19.95 -2.74 -34.45
N PRO A 187 20.28 -2.45 -35.76
CA PRO A 187 19.95 -1.18 -36.41
C PRO A 187 18.41 -0.94 -36.52
N SER A 188 17.64 -1.97 -36.85
CA SER A 188 16.19 -1.88 -36.98
C SER A 188 15.56 -1.53 -35.64
N PHE A 189 15.96 -2.23 -34.58
CA PHE A 189 15.48 -1.94 -33.25
C PHE A 189 15.86 -0.53 -32.79
N LEU A 190 17.08 -0.07 -33.07
CA LEU A 190 17.52 1.29 -32.78
C LEU A 190 16.61 2.35 -33.42
N ILE A 191 16.33 2.19 -34.72
CA ILE A 191 15.46 3.14 -35.45
C ILE A 191 14.07 3.16 -34.85
N HIS A 192 13.52 2.01 -34.53
CA HIS A 192 12.20 1.92 -33.88
C HIS A 192 12.20 2.53 -32.48
N PHE A 193 13.23 2.24 -31.68
CA PHE A 193 13.37 2.75 -30.33
C PHE A 193 13.51 4.27 -30.28
N VAL A 194 14.38 4.83 -31.11
CA VAL A 194 14.57 6.28 -31.22
C VAL A 194 13.31 6.95 -31.79
N GLY A 195 12.70 6.37 -32.84
CA GLY A 195 11.46 6.89 -33.42
C GLY A 195 10.28 6.90 -32.44
N SER A 196 10.18 5.90 -31.56
CA SER A 196 9.15 5.86 -30.52
C SER A 196 9.31 7.00 -29.50
N ASN A 197 10.58 7.31 -29.12
CA ASN A 197 10.92 8.32 -28.12
C ASN A 197 11.10 9.74 -28.69
N LEU A 198 10.98 9.92 -30.00
CA LEU A 198 11.06 11.22 -30.64
C LEU A 198 9.97 12.15 -30.11
N ASN A 199 10.31 13.39 -29.79
CA ASN A 199 9.35 14.40 -29.38
C ASN A 199 8.78 15.14 -30.62
N GLY A 200 8.01 14.40 -31.45
CA GLY A 200 7.42 14.86 -32.68
C GLY A 200 5.90 14.65 -32.71
N GLU A 201 5.27 15.23 -33.75
CA GLU A 201 3.82 15.05 -33.95
C GLU A 201 3.47 13.59 -34.26
N LEU A 202 2.28 13.16 -33.84
CA LEU A 202 1.78 11.80 -34.07
C LEU A 202 1.89 11.39 -35.55
N ALA A 203 1.57 12.31 -36.45
CA ALA A 203 1.66 12.10 -37.88
C ALA A 203 3.11 11.82 -38.37
N GLU A 204 4.12 12.49 -37.79
CA GLU A 204 5.53 12.25 -38.12
C GLU A 204 5.99 10.85 -37.65
N LYS A 205 5.57 10.43 -36.45
CA LYS A 205 5.85 9.06 -35.92
C LYS A 205 5.13 8.00 -36.77
N GLN A 206 3.89 8.27 -37.15
CA GLN A 206 3.11 7.34 -37.98
C GLN A 206 3.75 7.20 -39.37
N ALA A 207 4.18 8.28 -39.98
CA ALA A 207 4.88 8.25 -41.28
C ALA A 207 6.18 7.41 -41.19
N LEU A 208 6.93 7.50 -40.10
CA LEU A 208 8.08 6.62 -39.87
C LEU A 208 7.69 5.14 -39.80
N LEU A 209 6.57 4.80 -39.12
CA LEU A 209 6.10 3.42 -39.06
C LEU A 209 5.64 2.90 -40.43
N GLU A 210 5.03 3.75 -41.27
CA GLU A 210 4.48 3.38 -42.61
C GLU A 210 5.56 3.11 -43.65
N MET A 211 6.74 3.71 -43.55
CA MET A 211 7.83 3.49 -44.50
C MET A 211 8.28 2.04 -44.50
N ASN A 212 8.28 1.41 -45.69
CA ASN A 212 8.71 0.02 -45.83
C ASN A 212 10.24 -0.10 -45.99
N ASP A 213 10.86 0.84 -46.68
CA ASP A 213 12.31 0.87 -46.86
C ASP A 213 13.00 1.42 -45.62
N MET A 214 13.87 0.61 -45.02
CA MET A 214 14.59 0.93 -43.81
C MET A 214 15.59 2.08 -43.97
N ARG A 215 16.14 2.28 -45.18
CA ARG A 215 17.03 3.41 -45.50
C ARG A 215 16.27 4.72 -45.44
N GLN A 216 15.14 4.78 -46.14
CA GLN A 216 14.28 5.98 -46.17
C GLN A 216 13.78 6.29 -44.73
N ARG A 217 13.47 5.25 -43.92
CA ARG A 217 13.07 5.43 -42.54
C ARG A 217 14.20 6.03 -41.69
N ALA A 218 15.45 5.53 -41.87
CA ALA A 218 16.61 6.08 -41.17
C ALA A 218 16.88 7.55 -41.59
N GLU A 219 16.77 7.87 -42.86
CA GLU A 219 16.94 9.25 -43.36
C GLU A 219 15.86 10.19 -42.82
N MET A 220 14.60 9.74 -42.79
CA MET A 220 13.52 10.53 -42.22
C MET A 220 13.74 10.74 -40.72
N LEU A 221 14.12 9.70 -39.98
CA LEU A 221 14.44 9.82 -38.58
C LEU A 221 15.59 10.80 -38.31
N LEU A 222 16.65 10.78 -39.13
CA LEU A 222 17.73 11.75 -39.05
C LEU A 222 17.24 13.20 -39.24
N LYS A 223 16.34 13.45 -40.21
CA LYS A 223 15.77 14.79 -40.42
C LYS A 223 14.97 15.24 -39.19
N LEU A 224 14.18 14.33 -38.60
CA LEU A 224 13.38 14.65 -37.42
C LEU A 224 14.25 14.91 -36.20
N LEU A 225 15.31 14.10 -35.99
CA LEU A 225 16.28 14.32 -34.90
C LEU A 225 17.05 15.64 -35.05
N GLN A 226 17.42 16.02 -36.30
CA GLN A 226 18.05 17.31 -36.55
C GLN A 226 17.11 18.48 -36.23
N LYS A 227 15.82 18.36 -36.57
CA LYS A 227 14.78 19.34 -36.24
C LYS A 227 14.62 19.47 -34.73
N GLU A 228 14.57 18.33 -34.01
CA GLU A 228 14.46 18.28 -32.55
C GLU A 228 15.70 18.87 -31.87
N LEU A 229 16.90 18.52 -32.33
CA LEU A 229 18.15 19.10 -31.82
C LEU A 229 18.17 20.61 -31.91
N GLN A 230 17.83 21.15 -33.12
CA GLN A 230 17.74 22.60 -33.33
C GLN A 230 16.72 23.27 -32.38
N PHE A 231 15.58 22.59 -32.12
CA PHE A 231 14.56 23.10 -31.23
C PHE A 231 15.08 23.13 -29.76
N VAL A 232 15.75 22.07 -29.32
CA VAL A 232 16.31 22.00 -27.97
C VAL A 232 17.44 23.02 -27.78
N GLU A 233 18.32 23.21 -28.79
CA GLU A 233 19.35 24.25 -28.77
C GLU A 233 18.75 25.65 -28.70
N LEU A 234 17.69 25.91 -29.51
CA LEU A 234 17.00 27.18 -29.48
C LEU A 234 16.33 27.46 -28.16
N LYS A 235 15.65 26.44 -27.58
CA LYS A 235 15.04 26.51 -26.27
C LYS A 235 16.09 26.83 -25.18
N ASN A 236 17.27 26.18 -25.22
CA ASN A 236 18.35 26.46 -24.32
C ASN A 236 18.94 27.87 -24.52
N LYS A 237 19.06 28.34 -25.76
CA LYS A 237 19.50 29.74 -26.07
C LYS A 237 18.50 30.77 -25.56
N VAL A 238 17.19 30.53 -25.71
CA VAL A 238 16.14 31.41 -25.18
C VAL A 238 16.17 31.42 -23.67
N THR A 239 16.29 30.21 -23.02
CA THR A 239 16.38 30.12 -21.57
C THR A 239 17.63 30.81 -21.02
N THR A 240 18.76 30.71 -21.71
CA THR A 240 20.00 31.40 -21.34
C THR A 240 19.88 32.92 -21.58
N LYS A 241 19.23 33.38 -22.65
CA LYS A 241 18.93 34.81 -22.87
C LYS A 241 17.99 35.34 -21.79
N THR A 242 16.93 34.61 -21.47
CA THR A 242 15.99 35.00 -20.40
C THR A 242 16.69 35.05 -19.05
N LYS A 243 17.65 34.14 -18.81
CA LYS A 243 18.48 34.16 -17.60
C LYS A 243 19.41 35.36 -17.58
N THR A 244 20.02 35.72 -18.72
CA THR A 244 20.89 36.94 -18.83
C THR A 244 20.10 38.25 -18.81
N GLU A 245 18.82 38.24 -19.23
CA GLU A 245 17.93 39.40 -19.06
C GLU A 245 17.38 39.48 -17.64
N LEU A 246 17.13 38.33 -16.98
CA LEU A 246 16.86 38.28 -15.54
C LEU A 246 18.06 38.76 -14.72
N ASP A 247 19.28 38.37 -15.11
CA ASP A 247 20.51 38.86 -14.45
C ASP A 247 20.71 40.37 -14.68
N LYS A 248 20.27 40.92 -15.82
CA LYS A 248 20.18 42.37 -16.02
C LYS A 248 19.12 43.05 -15.17
N GLN A 249 17.92 42.46 -15.10
CA GLN A 249 16.87 42.92 -14.19
C GLN A 249 17.28 42.77 -12.72
N GLN A 250 17.97 41.67 -12.36
CA GLN A 250 18.55 41.54 -11.03
C GLN A 250 19.63 42.61 -10.78
N ARG A 251 20.41 43.00 -11.79
CA ARG A 251 21.41 44.09 -11.63
C ARG A 251 20.76 45.46 -11.55
N GLU A 252 19.65 45.70 -12.27
CA GLU A 252 18.82 46.91 -12.07
C GLU A 252 18.11 46.89 -10.73
N TYR A 253 17.59 45.72 -10.32
CA TYR A 253 17.06 45.50 -8.98
C TYR A 253 18.15 45.67 -7.91
N PHE A 254 19.38 45.23 -8.17
CA PHE A 254 20.51 45.42 -7.29
C PHE A 254 20.91 46.90 -7.16
N LEU A 255 20.87 47.65 -8.24
CA LEU A 255 21.06 49.12 -8.21
C LEU A 255 19.91 49.85 -7.51
N GLN A 256 18.69 49.36 -7.68
CA GLN A 256 17.54 49.85 -6.90
C GLN A 256 17.63 49.45 -5.42
N GLN A 257 18.17 48.26 -5.10
CA GLN A 257 18.47 47.90 -3.72
C GLN A 257 19.65 48.69 -3.13
N GLN A 258 20.66 49.03 -3.91
CA GLN A 258 21.69 49.95 -3.45
C GLN A 258 21.11 51.35 -3.15
N LEU A 259 20.17 51.84 -3.98
CA LEU A 259 19.41 53.05 -3.69
C LEU A 259 18.50 52.89 -2.48
N LYS A 260 17.97 51.69 -2.24
CA LYS A 260 17.18 51.35 -1.07
C LYS A 260 18.06 51.20 0.17
N SER A 261 19.25 50.58 0.05
CA SER A 261 20.24 50.44 1.11
C SER A 261 20.78 51.78 1.55
N ILE A 262 21.03 52.72 0.61
CA ILE A 262 21.37 54.10 0.92
C ILE A 262 20.18 54.87 1.58
N LYS A 263 18.96 54.50 1.26
CA LYS A 263 17.75 55.01 1.94
C LYS A 263 17.53 54.36 3.31
N ASP A 264 17.90 53.10 3.47
CA ASP A 264 17.79 52.35 4.73
C ASP A 264 18.93 52.70 5.71
N GLU A 265 20.09 53.13 5.22
CA GLU A 265 21.15 53.80 6.04
C GLU A 265 20.68 55.14 6.62
N LEU A 266 19.62 55.73 6.08
CA LEU A 266 18.99 56.90 6.61
C LEU A 266 17.75 56.62 7.52
N GLY A 267 17.39 55.36 7.72
CA GLY A 267 16.20 55.00 8.51
C GLY A 267 15.98 53.50 8.70
N GLY A 268 16.73 52.82 9.52
CA GLY A 268 16.37 51.64 10.30
C GLY A 268 16.04 50.35 9.55
N ASP A 269 16.95 49.42 9.55
CA ASP A 269 17.03 48.10 8.89
C ASP A 269 16.01 47.12 9.50
N THR A 270 15.07 46.64 8.70
CA THR A 270 14.14 45.54 9.10
C THR A 270 14.90 44.27 9.47
N ASN A 271 16.03 44.01 8.82
CA ASN A 271 16.86 42.82 9.03
C ASN A 271 17.59 42.87 10.40
N ASP A 272 18.10 44.03 10.79
CA ASP A 272 18.74 44.22 12.11
C ASP A 272 17.71 44.06 13.25
N ARG A 273 16.45 44.44 13.02
CA ARG A 273 15.36 44.20 13.99
C ARG A 273 15.04 42.72 14.13
N GLU A 274 14.95 41.96 13.02
CA GLU A 274 14.72 40.53 13.05
C GLU A 274 15.85 39.78 13.78
N LEU A 275 17.09 40.13 13.49
CA LEU A 275 18.26 39.56 14.18
C LEU A 275 18.31 39.92 15.68
N GLN A 276 17.94 41.14 16.04
CA GLN A 276 17.78 41.54 17.47
C GLN A 276 16.64 40.80 18.16
N GLU A 277 15.51 40.56 17.47
CA GLU A 277 14.42 39.75 17.99
C GLU A 277 14.84 38.29 18.18
N MET A 278 15.61 37.72 17.23
CA MET A 278 16.17 36.38 17.37
C MET A 278 17.12 36.29 18.57
N LYS A 279 17.98 37.26 18.78
CA LYS A 279 18.88 37.32 19.96
C LYS A 279 18.07 37.41 21.27
N LYS A 280 17.03 38.25 21.34
CA LYS A 280 16.16 38.34 22.50
C LYS A 280 15.40 37.04 22.78
N LYS A 281 14.89 36.36 21.75
CA LYS A 281 14.28 35.01 21.88
C LYS A 281 15.30 34.00 22.42
N ALA A 282 16.54 34.05 21.96
CA ALA A 282 17.61 33.16 22.40
C ALA A 282 17.95 33.32 23.90
N GLU A 283 17.89 34.55 24.45
CA GLU A 283 18.13 34.79 25.87
C GLU A 283 17.12 34.10 26.79
N SER A 284 15.90 33.88 26.30
CA SER A 284 14.84 33.18 27.06
C SER A 284 14.94 31.64 26.98
N LYS A 285 15.76 31.08 26.09
CA LYS A 285 15.91 29.66 25.85
C LYS A 285 16.89 29.00 26.83
N LYS A 286 16.58 27.77 27.23
CA LYS A 286 17.49 26.95 28.06
C LYS A 286 18.36 26.10 27.16
N TRP A 287 19.43 26.68 26.63
CA TRP A 287 20.38 26.02 25.74
C TRP A 287 21.26 25.01 26.46
N SER A 288 21.61 23.91 25.81
CA SER A 288 22.83 23.19 26.14
C SER A 288 24.07 24.05 25.79
N ALA A 289 25.21 23.76 26.38
CA ALA A 289 26.43 24.52 26.12
C ALA A 289 26.80 24.50 24.61
N SER A 290 26.70 23.34 23.98
CA SER A 290 26.97 23.14 22.55
C SER A 290 25.98 23.89 21.66
N ALA A 291 24.69 23.86 22.00
CA ALA A 291 23.64 24.55 21.24
C ALA A 291 23.81 26.08 21.33
N LYS A 292 24.14 26.59 22.50
CA LYS A 292 24.40 28.04 22.70
C LYS A 292 25.61 28.50 21.86
N GLU A 293 26.69 27.73 21.86
CA GLU A 293 27.88 28.05 21.07
C GLU A 293 27.58 28.03 19.57
N MET A 294 26.86 27.02 19.09
CA MET A 294 26.47 26.92 17.67
C MET A 294 25.55 28.08 17.27
N PHE A 295 24.54 28.38 18.09
CA PHE A 295 23.64 29.52 17.85
C PHE A 295 24.43 30.83 17.75
N GLN A 296 25.39 31.08 18.66
CA GLN A 296 26.21 32.29 18.64
C GLN A 296 27.04 32.38 17.35
N LYS A 297 27.66 31.26 16.91
CA LYS A 297 28.43 31.23 15.67
C LYS A 297 27.54 31.49 14.43
N GLU A 298 26.37 30.87 14.38
CA GLU A 298 25.47 31.03 13.22
C GLU A 298 24.82 32.43 13.18
N ILE A 299 24.50 33.03 14.32
CA ILE A 299 23.93 34.40 14.37
C ILE A 299 24.99 35.42 13.97
N GLU A 300 26.26 35.29 14.44
CA GLU A 300 27.38 36.12 14.02
C GLU A 300 27.69 35.97 12.52
N LYS A 301 27.50 34.80 11.96
CA LYS A 301 27.61 34.55 10.53
C LYS A 301 26.50 35.28 9.76
N LEU A 302 25.26 35.23 10.23
CA LEU A 302 24.13 35.97 9.64
C LEU A 302 24.33 37.48 9.66
N GLU A 303 24.89 38.04 10.72
CA GLU A 303 25.21 39.47 10.83
C GLU A 303 26.24 39.95 9.78
N ARG A 304 27.13 39.05 9.37
CA ARG A 304 28.16 39.34 8.36
C ARG A 304 27.71 39.03 6.91
N MET A 305 26.64 38.28 6.76
CA MET A 305 26.12 37.86 5.43
C MET A 305 25.13 38.86 4.88
N HIS A 306 25.24 39.15 3.60
CA HIS A 306 24.21 39.95 2.93
C HIS A 306 22.96 39.11 2.66
N PRO A 307 21.73 39.62 2.93
CA PRO A 307 20.48 38.87 2.76
C PRO A 307 20.22 38.29 1.38
N SER A 308 20.83 38.85 0.33
CA SER A 308 20.71 38.36 -1.04
C SER A 308 21.66 37.20 -1.38
N THR A 309 22.53 36.76 -0.47
CA THR A 309 23.35 35.59 -0.71
C THR A 309 22.53 34.30 -0.63
N PRO A 310 22.73 33.31 -1.53
CA PRO A 310 21.97 32.05 -1.51
C PRO A 310 22.06 31.32 -0.16
N ASP A 311 23.20 31.40 0.52
CA ASP A 311 23.44 30.72 1.79
C ASP A 311 22.73 31.40 2.97
N TYR A 312 22.33 32.67 2.84
CA TYR A 312 21.67 33.42 3.93
C TYR A 312 20.39 32.71 4.38
N SER A 313 19.54 32.29 3.44
CA SER A 313 18.28 31.59 3.73
C SER A 313 18.53 30.24 4.44
N THR A 314 19.60 29.54 4.12
CA THR A 314 19.97 28.27 4.75
C THR A 314 20.37 28.49 6.21
N VAL A 315 21.23 29.47 6.48
CA VAL A 315 21.67 29.82 7.84
C VAL A 315 20.50 30.39 8.64
N TYR A 316 19.69 31.26 8.06
CA TYR A 316 18.50 31.83 8.69
C TYR A 316 17.52 30.72 9.13
N ASN A 317 17.19 29.78 8.23
CA ASN A 317 16.30 28.67 8.54
C ASN A 317 16.88 27.75 9.62
N HIS A 318 18.18 27.58 9.66
CA HIS A 318 18.87 26.80 10.68
C HIS A 318 18.77 27.48 12.05
N VAL A 319 19.06 28.79 12.14
CA VAL A 319 18.90 29.59 13.37
C VAL A 319 17.43 29.62 13.82
N ASP A 320 16.50 29.80 12.90
CA ASP A 320 15.05 29.77 13.19
C ASP A 320 14.62 28.40 13.77
N LEU A 321 15.11 27.30 13.20
CA LEU A 321 14.87 25.96 13.75
C LEU A 321 15.42 25.86 15.19
N MET A 322 16.68 26.32 15.42
CA MET A 322 17.27 26.29 16.75
C MET A 322 16.44 27.07 17.77
N LEU A 323 15.88 28.21 17.38
CA LEU A 323 15.01 29.03 18.24
C LEU A 323 13.65 28.38 18.47
N ASP A 324 13.11 27.73 17.47
CA ASP A 324 11.77 27.13 17.56
C ASP A 324 11.76 25.80 18.32
N LEU A 325 12.90 25.10 18.42
CA LEU A 325 12.99 23.87 19.19
C LEU A 325 12.77 24.13 20.70
N PRO A 326 12.05 23.24 21.38
CA PRO A 326 11.73 23.39 22.80
C PRO A 326 12.86 22.89 23.72
N TRP A 327 14.02 23.54 23.72
CA TRP A 327 15.16 23.17 24.56
C TRP A 327 14.76 23.17 26.04
N GLU A 328 14.79 21.99 26.70
CA GLU A 328 14.40 21.80 28.11
C GLU A 328 13.02 22.40 28.49
N GLU A 329 12.12 22.57 27.52
CA GLU A 329 10.76 23.02 27.78
C GLU A 329 9.86 21.78 27.99
N TYR A 330 9.56 21.47 29.25
CA TYR A 330 8.80 20.29 29.63
C TYR A 330 7.38 20.64 30.05
N THR A 331 6.42 19.81 29.65
CA THR A 331 5.08 19.80 30.24
C THR A 331 5.11 19.06 31.58
N ALA A 332 4.37 19.58 32.59
CA ALA A 332 4.32 18.93 33.90
C ALA A 332 3.61 17.56 33.79
N ASP A 333 4.22 16.53 34.34
CA ASP A 333 3.69 15.18 34.35
C ASP A 333 2.67 15.00 35.48
N LEU A 334 1.51 14.49 35.14
CA LEU A 334 0.42 14.19 36.05
C LEU A 334 0.28 12.68 36.21
N TYR A 335 1.04 12.08 37.12
CA TYR A 335 0.96 10.64 37.41
C TYR A 335 -0.15 10.29 38.41
N ASP A 336 -1.42 10.63 38.10
CA ASP A 336 -2.59 10.17 38.86
C ASP A 336 -3.18 8.93 38.19
N LEU A 337 -2.86 7.74 38.71
CA LEU A 337 -3.35 6.45 38.20
C LEU A 337 -4.88 6.31 38.25
N LYS A 338 -5.55 6.98 39.21
CA LYS A 338 -7.02 6.95 39.28
C LYS A 338 -7.62 7.76 38.13
N LYS A 339 -7.06 8.93 37.86
CA LYS A 339 -7.45 9.77 36.71
C LYS A 339 -7.11 9.08 35.40
N ALA A 340 -5.93 8.46 35.28
CA ALA A 340 -5.51 7.70 34.10
C ALA A 340 -6.49 6.56 33.79
N LYS A 341 -6.90 5.79 34.81
CA LYS A 341 -7.91 4.72 34.65
C LYS A 341 -9.24 5.28 34.14
N LYS A 342 -9.71 6.40 34.69
CA LYS A 342 -10.97 7.02 34.25
C LYS A 342 -10.90 7.48 32.78
N ILE A 343 -9.79 8.04 32.35
CA ILE A 343 -9.59 8.49 30.96
C ILE A 343 -9.59 7.28 30.02
N LEU A 344 -8.81 6.24 30.35
CA LEU A 344 -8.78 5.00 29.56
C LEU A 344 -10.14 4.31 29.51
N ASP A 345 -10.91 4.31 30.61
CA ASP A 345 -12.25 3.72 30.62
C ASP A 345 -13.27 4.55 29.85
N LYS A 346 -13.13 5.85 29.85
CA LYS A 346 -13.96 6.77 29.06
C LYS A 346 -13.70 6.64 27.56
N ASP A 347 -12.44 6.55 27.16
CA ASP A 347 -12.03 6.62 25.74
C ASP A 347 -12.07 5.26 25.05
N HIS A 348 -11.97 4.15 25.82
CA HIS A 348 -11.89 2.80 25.27
C HIS A 348 -12.84 1.86 26.00
N TYR A 349 -13.73 1.22 25.26
CA TYR A 349 -14.59 0.18 25.83
C TYR A 349 -13.85 -1.14 25.94
N GLY A 350 -14.07 -1.88 27.03
CA GLY A 350 -13.42 -3.18 27.28
C GLY A 350 -11.92 -3.06 27.54
N MET A 351 -11.14 -3.98 26.95
CA MET A 351 -9.66 -4.01 27.02
C MET A 351 -9.07 -4.01 28.43
N HIS A 352 -9.70 -4.67 29.42
CA HIS A 352 -9.32 -4.59 30.82
C HIS A 352 -7.85 -4.95 31.06
N LYS A 353 -7.36 -6.09 30.52
CA LYS A 353 -5.97 -6.53 30.68
C LYS A 353 -4.97 -5.51 30.10
N ILE A 354 -5.31 -4.91 28.96
CA ILE A 354 -4.46 -3.92 28.28
C ILE A 354 -4.39 -2.64 29.11
N LYS A 355 -5.53 -2.17 29.63
CA LYS A 355 -5.58 -0.99 30.50
C LYS A 355 -4.81 -1.21 31.79
N GLU A 356 -4.91 -2.39 32.41
CA GLU A 356 -4.11 -2.74 33.58
C GLU A 356 -2.62 -2.71 33.27
N ARG A 357 -2.19 -3.29 32.14
CA ARG A 357 -0.79 -3.25 31.71
C ARG A 357 -0.28 -1.83 31.49
N ILE A 358 -1.11 -0.97 30.89
CA ILE A 358 -0.80 0.47 30.74
C ILE A 358 -0.68 1.13 32.11
N LEU A 359 -1.56 0.85 33.05
CA LEU A 359 -1.51 1.40 34.42
C LEU A 359 -0.28 0.91 35.19
N GLU A 360 0.11 -0.35 35.05
CA GLU A 360 1.35 -0.88 35.61
C GLU A 360 2.57 -0.15 35.06
N TYR A 361 2.63 0.03 33.73
CA TYR A 361 3.70 0.79 33.08
C TYR A 361 3.77 2.23 33.61
N LEU A 362 2.64 2.93 33.70
CA LEU A 362 2.57 4.28 34.24
C LEU A 362 2.95 4.34 35.74
N ALA A 363 2.66 3.29 36.49
CA ALA A 363 3.08 3.17 37.90
C ALA A 363 4.60 3.06 38.03
N VAL A 364 5.23 2.26 37.18
CA VAL A 364 6.70 2.14 37.13
C VAL A 364 7.34 3.47 36.77
N LEU A 365 6.83 4.17 35.74
CA LEU A 365 7.32 5.49 35.37
C LEU A 365 7.20 6.50 36.53
N LYS A 366 6.08 6.44 37.27
CA LYS A 366 5.88 7.30 38.45
C LYS A 366 6.91 7.04 39.56
N LEU A 367 7.22 5.75 39.82
CA LEU A 367 8.11 5.34 40.90
C LEU A 367 9.58 5.54 40.58
N LYS A 368 9.95 5.24 39.32
CA LYS A 368 11.33 5.31 38.88
C LYS A 368 11.79 6.72 38.50
N GLY A 369 10.87 7.55 38.01
CA GLY A 369 11.15 8.94 37.63
C GLY A 369 12.04 9.09 36.40
N ASP A 370 12.44 7.99 35.75
CA ASP A 370 13.18 7.98 34.50
C ASP A 370 12.43 7.24 33.38
N MET A 371 12.78 7.49 32.12
CA MET A 371 12.15 6.87 30.96
C MET A 371 12.94 5.65 30.43
N LYS A 372 13.87 5.11 31.23
CA LYS A 372 14.67 3.92 30.86
C LYS A 372 13.87 2.62 30.95
N SER A 373 12.62 2.62 30.51
CA SER A 373 11.75 1.47 30.42
C SER A 373 11.62 1.02 28.96
N PRO A 374 11.35 -0.26 28.70
CA PRO A 374 11.03 -0.72 27.36
C PRO A 374 9.88 0.10 26.74
N ILE A 375 9.92 0.26 25.43
CA ILE A 375 8.93 1.08 24.72
C ILE A 375 7.67 0.25 24.51
N LEU A 376 6.52 0.79 24.90
CA LEU A 376 5.23 0.13 24.66
C LEU A 376 4.97 0.00 23.15
N CYS A 377 4.70 -1.22 22.69
CA CYS A 377 4.30 -1.51 21.33
C CYS A 377 2.93 -2.19 21.29
N PHE A 378 1.95 -1.51 20.72
CA PHE A 378 0.61 -2.07 20.51
C PHE A 378 0.56 -2.84 19.20
N VAL A 379 0.43 -4.16 19.28
CA VAL A 379 0.37 -5.06 18.12
C VAL A 379 -1.05 -5.58 17.94
N GLY A 380 -1.55 -5.63 16.72
CA GLY A 380 -2.86 -6.23 16.43
C GLY A 380 -3.49 -5.69 15.15
N PRO A 381 -4.67 -6.19 14.77
CA PRO A 381 -5.31 -5.85 13.51
C PRO A 381 -5.64 -4.36 13.37
N PRO A 382 -5.88 -3.87 12.15
CA PRO A 382 -6.24 -2.48 11.91
C PRO A 382 -7.62 -2.16 12.51
N GLY A 383 -7.79 -0.91 12.96
CA GLY A 383 -9.08 -0.40 13.43
C GLY A 383 -9.47 -0.77 14.86
N ILE A 384 -8.57 -1.37 15.66
CA ILE A 384 -8.83 -1.72 17.07
C ILE A 384 -8.43 -0.62 18.06
N GLY A 385 -7.98 0.55 17.57
CA GLY A 385 -7.71 1.70 18.44
C GLY A 385 -6.27 1.84 18.94
N LYS A 386 -5.27 1.18 18.33
CA LYS A 386 -3.86 1.29 18.73
C LYS A 386 -3.37 2.73 18.89
N THR A 387 -3.56 3.52 17.87
CA THR A 387 -3.12 4.94 17.85
C THR A 387 -3.93 5.81 18.84
N SER A 388 -5.21 5.49 19.06
CA SER A 388 -6.03 6.21 20.04
C SER A 388 -5.66 5.88 21.48
N LEU A 389 -5.21 4.66 21.79
CA LEU A 389 -4.67 4.30 23.11
C LEU A 389 -3.49 5.20 23.49
N GLY A 390 -2.55 5.40 22.57
CA GLY A 390 -1.43 6.31 22.81
C GLY A 390 -1.85 7.76 23.05
N LYS A 391 -2.88 8.24 22.34
CA LYS A 391 -3.45 9.57 22.61
C LYS A 391 -4.07 9.65 24.01
N SER A 392 -4.78 8.59 24.44
CA SER A 392 -5.38 8.54 25.77
C SER A 392 -4.32 8.45 26.87
N ILE A 393 -3.20 7.73 26.64
CA ILE A 393 -2.05 7.73 27.54
C ILE A 393 -1.47 9.14 27.68
N ALA A 394 -1.25 9.84 26.56
CA ALA A 394 -0.77 11.23 26.61
C ALA A 394 -1.70 12.14 27.45
N SER A 395 -3.01 12.02 27.22
CA SER A 395 -4.02 12.78 27.99
C SER A 395 -4.02 12.39 29.46
N ALA A 396 -3.78 11.11 29.76
CA ALA A 396 -3.76 10.60 31.15
C ALA A 396 -2.59 11.15 31.98
N ILE A 397 -1.42 11.33 31.35
CA ILE A 397 -0.22 11.89 32.00
C ILE A 397 -0.07 13.40 31.82
N GLY A 398 -0.99 14.05 31.09
CA GLY A 398 -0.97 15.49 30.85
C GLY A 398 0.07 15.97 29.84
N ARG A 399 0.66 15.06 29.05
CA ARG A 399 1.66 15.40 28.04
C ARG A 399 1.03 15.74 26.70
N LYS A 400 1.72 16.57 25.93
CA LYS A 400 1.37 16.82 24.54
C LYS A 400 1.58 15.57 23.70
N TYR A 401 0.83 15.44 22.61
CA TYR A 401 0.77 14.25 21.76
C TYR A 401 1.16 14.58 20.33
N VAL A 402 1.99 13.74 19.74
CA VAL A 402 2.31 13.77 18.31
C VAL A 402 2.31 12.36 17.73
N ARG A 403 1.83 12.23 16.50
CA ARG A 403 1.87 11.00 15.73
C ARG A 403 2.86 11.12 14.58
N PHE A 404 3.70 10.13 14.45
CA PHE A 404 4.66 9.98 13.38
C PHE A 404 4.45 8.63 12.67
N SER A 405 4.00 8.66 11.41
CA SER A 405 3.83 7.41 10.62
C SER A 405 5.16 6.99 10.04
N LEU A 406 5.53 5.73 10.29
CA LEU A 406 6.73 5.09 9.77
C LEU A 406 6.44 4.32 8.46
N GLY A 407 5.16 4.14 8.12
CA GLY A 407 4.76 3.49 6.85
C GLY A 407 5.18 4.33 5.64
N GLY A 408 5.98 3.73 4.76
CA GLY A 408 6.50 4.40 3.57
C GLY A 408 7.81 5.17 3.79
N LEU A 409 8.46 5.01 4.93
CA LEU A 409 9.82 5.50 5.15
C LEU A 409 10.82 4.58 4.47
N HIS A 410 11.63 5.16 3.59
CA HIS A 410 12.66 4.45 2.83
C HIS A 410 14.06 5.03 3.04
N ASP A 411 14.18 6.23 3.60
CA ASP A 411 15.42 6.97 3.78
C ASP A 411 15.67 7.30 5.25
N GLU A 412 16.89 7.02 5.73
CA GLU A 412 17.36 7.36 7.06
C GLU A 412 17.29 8.87 7.33
N SER A 413 17.50 9.69 6.29
CA SER A 413 17.47 11.15 6.38
C SER A 413 16.09 11.70 6.80
N GLU A 414 15.01 10.96 6.60
CA GLU A 414 13.70 11.35 7.12
C GLU A 414 13.65 11.33 8.67
N ILE A 415 14.49 10.52 9.32
CA ILE A 415 14.59 10.44 10.78
C ILE A 415 15.66 11.39 11.31
N ARG A 416 16.88 11.31 10.71
CA ARG A 416 18.05 12.08 11.15
C ARG A 416 18.23 13.42 10.45
N GLY A 417 17.35 13.80 9.52
CA GLY A 417 17.49 15.02 8.73
C GLY A 417 18.52 14.89 7.59
N HIS A 418 18.39 15.79 6.64
CA HIS A 418 19.34 15.94 5.53
C HIS A 418 20.50 16.83 5.95
N ARG A 419 21.66 16.65 5.38
CA ARG A 419 22.77 17.60 5.60
C ARG A 419 22.35 18.99 5.10
N LYS A 420 22.52 20.03 5.91
CA LYS A 420 22.08 21.41 5.63
C LYS A 420 22.66 22.04 4.36
N THR A 421 23.73 21.46 3.82
CA THR A 421 24.38 21.93 2.59
C THR A 421 23.63 21.59 1.30
N TYR A 422 22.64 20.71 1.35
CA TYR A 422 21.82 20.36 0.18
C TYR A 422 20.67 21.35 0.01
N ILE A 423 20.37 21.71 -1.25
CA ILE A 423 19.20 22.53 -1.57
C ILE A 423 17.93 21.72 -1.21
N GLY A 424 17.05 22.34 -0.41
CA GLY A 424 15.84 21.67 0.09
C GLY A 424 16.05 20.77 1.30
N ALA A 425 17.23 20.81 1.94
CA ALA A 425 17.48 20.07 3.18
C ALA A 425 16.45 20.42 4.26
N MET A 426 16.00 19.41 4.99
CA MET A 426 15.04 19.54 6.09
C MET A 426 15.55 18.80 7.34
N PRO A 427 15.22 19.26 8.55
CA PRO A 427 15.46 18.51 9.77
C PRO A 427 14.68 17.21 9.77
N GLY A 428 15.15 16.23 10.55
CA GLY A 428 14.43 14.96 10.73
C GLY A 428 13.01 15.17 11.27
N ARG A 429 12.11 14.28 10.92
CA ARG A 429 10.69 14.36 11.31
C ARG A 429 10.48 14.36 12.83
N ILE A 430 11.42 13.80 13.59
CA ILE A 430 11.39 13.84 15.05
C ILE A 430 11.51 15.29 15.53
N LEU A 431 12.55 16.00 15.08
CA LEU A 431 12.74 17.42 15.44
C LEU A 431 11.63 18.31 14.89
N GLN A 432 11.15 18.06 13.66
CA GLN A 432 9.97 18.75 13.12
C GLN A 432 8.74 18.59 14.01
N SER A 433 8.56 17.38 14.56
CA SER A 433 7.45 17.07 15.46
C SER A 433 7.59 17.81 16.80
N LEU A 434 8.80 17.88 17.35
CA LEU A 434 9.10 18.62 18.57
C LEU A 434 8.92 20.12 18.36
N ARG A 435 9.39 20.68 17.25
CA ARG A 435 9.17 22.07 16.82
C ARG A 435 7.69 22.42 16.80
N LYS A 436 6.87 21.57 16.16
CA LYS A 436 5.40 21.77 16.04
C LYS A 436 4.70 21.74 17.39
N ILE A 437 5.10 20.84 18.28
CA ILE A 437 4.40 20.61 19.55
C ILE A 437 4.89 21.54 20.66
N LYS A 438 6.07 22.11 20.52
CA LYS A 438 6.71 23.01 21.50
C LYS A 438 6.76 22.37 22.90
N SER A 439 7.35 21.20 23.00
CA SER A 439 7.63 20.48 24.24
C SER A 439 8.68 19.42 24.01
N SER A 440 9.66 19.29 24.92
CA SER A 440 10.73 18.26 24.87
C SER A 440 10.32 16.92 25.47
N ASN A 441 9.18 16.81 26.14
CA ASN A 441 8.68 15.55 26.72
C ASN A 441 7.30 15.13 26.19
N PRO A 442 7.03 15.19 24.88
CA PRO A 442 5.74 14.74 24.38
C PRO A 442 5.61 13.21 24.46
N VAL A 443 4.39 12.72 24.24
CA VAL A 443 4.16 11.33 23.83
C VAL A 443 4.22 11.27 22.31
N MET A 444 5.18 10.56 21.77
CA MET A 444 5.38 10.38 20.34
C MET A 444 4.98 8.98 19.92
N ILE A 445 3.96 8.87 19.07
CA ILE A 445 3.52 7.60 18.53
C ILE A 445 4.20 7.34 17.20
N LEU A 446 4.95 6.25 17.19
CA LEU A 446 5.58 5.65 16.00
C LEU A 446 4.59 4.66 15.40
N ASP A 447 3.81 5.12 14.43
CA ASP A 447 2.73 4.32 13.85
C ASP A 447 3.25 3.47 12.68
N GLU A 448 2.82 2.21 12.63
CA GLU A 448 3.19 1.23 11.59
C GLU A 448 4.71 0.91 11.54
N ILE A 449 5.33 0.62 12.70
CA ILE A 449 6.76 0.24 12.79
C ILE A 449 7.07 -1.06 12.04
N ASP A 450 6.07 -1.90 11.82
CA ASP A 450 6.14 -3.14 11.02
C ASP A 450 6.30 -2.89 9.51
N LYS A 451 6.10 -1.65 9.05
CA LYS A 451 6.21 -1.27 7.64
C LYS A 451 7.50 -0.53 7.29
N VAL A 452 8.43 -0.44 8.22
CA VAL A 452 9.76 0.13 7.96
C VAL A 452 10.53 -0.85 7.08
N GLY A 453 10.77 -0.45 5.83
CA GLY A 453 11.50 -1.26 4.84
C GLY A 453 13.00 -1.04 4.89
N LYS A 454 13.76 -2.01 4.34
CA LYS A 454 15.16 -1.81 3.94
C LYS A 454 15.17 -1.52 2.46
N ASP A 455 15.73 -0.39 2.07
CA ASP A 455 15.94 -0.03 0.67
C ASP A 455 17.42 0.28 0.41
N PHE A 456 17.81 0.32 -0.86
CA PHE A 456 19.18 0.65 -1.29
C PHE A 456 19.65 2.08 -0.86
N ARG A 457 18.73 2.92 -0.37
CA ARG A 457 19.01 4.33 -0.01
C ARG A 457 19.31 4.58 1.46
N GLY A 458 19.30 3.57 2.30
CA GLY A 458 19.56 3.69 3.74
C GLY A 458 18.82 2.67 4.57
N ASP A 459 19.14 2.57 5.86
CA ASP A 459 18.44 1.72 6.82
C ASP A 459 17.75 2.58 7.89
N PRO A 460 16.47 2.98 7.67
CA PRO A 460 15.73 3.73 8.67
C PRO A 460 15.61 3.01 10.02
N SER A 461 15.73 1.67 10.02
CA SER A 461 15.70 0.88 11.25
C SER A 461 16.91 1.15 12.14
N SER A 462 18.10 1.39 11.56
CA SER A 462 19.30 1.75 12.32
C SER A 462 19.15 3.10 13.00
N ALA A 463 18.55 4.10 12.33
CA ALA A 463 18.25 5.39 12.94
C ALA A 463 17.20 5.26 14.06
N LEU A 464 16.20 4.40 13.87
CA LEU A 464 15.20 4.12 14.92
C LEU A 464 15.81 3.41 16.13
N LEU A 465 16.80 2.54 15.94
CA LEU A 465 17.49 1.88 17.05
C LEU A 465 18.15 2.90 17.98
N GLU A 466 18.80 3.94 17.44
CA GLU A 466 19.39 5.02 18.23
C GLU A 466 18.31 5.83 18.97
N VAL A 467 17.22 6.19 18.29
CA VAL A 467 16.11 6.94 18.89
C VAL A 467 15.43 6.16 20.01
N LEU A 468 15.29 4.86 19.85
CA LEU A 468 14.56 3.98 20.78
C LEU A 468 15.45 3.35 21.86
N ASP A 469 16.74 3.53 21.78
CA ASP A 469 17.67 3.06 22.80
C ASP A 469 17.80 4.07 23.95
N PRO A 470 17.37 3.75 25.17
CA PRO A 470 17.46 4.67 26.32
C PRO A 470 18.90 5.07 26.70
N GLU A 471 19.91 4.32 26.23
CA GLU A 471 21.31 4.63 26.49
C GLU A 471 21.90 5.61 25.47
N GLN A 472 21.30 5.68 24.27
CA GLN A 472 21.80 6.50 23.14
C GLN A 472 20.92 7.71 22.85
N ASN A 473 19.61 7.66 23.16
CA ASN A 473 18.65 8.69 22.75
C ASN A 473 18.83 10.06 23.46
N ASN A 474 19.66 10.13 24.51
CA ASN A 474 20.05 11.37 25.15
C ASN A 474 21.00 12.24 24.28
N SER A 475 21.63 11.64 23.28
CA SER A 475 22.56 12.28 22.35
C SER A 475 22.17 12.04 20.89
N PHE A 476 20.89 12.09 20.58
CA PHE A 476 20.39 11.91 19.22
C PHE A 476 20.91 13.03 18.30
N TYR A 477 21.68 12.66 17.28
CA TYR A 477 22.25 13.58 16.33
C TYR A 477 21.38 13.76 15.09
N ASP A 478 20.98 15.02 14.80
CA ASP A 478 20.27 15.36 13.55
C ASP A 478 21.24 16.05 12.59
N ASN A 479 21.31 15.56 11.35
CA ASN A 479 22.24 16.05 10.32
C ASN A 479 21.95 17.48 9.86
N TYR A 480 20.68 17.93 9.96
CA TYR A 480 20.32 19.31 9.61
C TYR A 480 20.64 20.27 10.73
N LEU A 481 20.29 19.86 11.96
CA LEU A 481 20.58 20.67 13.16
C LEU A 481 22.09 20.72 13.47
N GLU A 482 22.84 19.70 13.09
CA GLU A 482 24.27 19.48 13.36
C GLU A 482 24.60 19.52 14.88
N LEU A 483 23.65 19.19 15.70
CA LEU A 483 23.75 19.12 17.16
C LEU A 483 23.07 17.87 17.69
N GLU A 484 23.49 17.43 18.84
CA GLU A 484 22.80 16.43 19.63
C GLU A 484 21.57 17.04 20.31
N TYR A 485 20.46 16.30 20.30
CA TYR A 485 19.22 16.66 20.98
C TYR A 485 18.82 15.55 21.94
N ASP A 486 18.52 15.92 23.19
CA ASP A 486 18.12 14.96 24.21
C ASP A 486 16.65 14.51 24.02
N LEU A 487 16.48 13.26 23.59
CA LEU A 487 15.18 12.60 23.45
C LEU A 487 14.82 11.72 24.66
N SER A 488 15.65 11.68 25.72
CA SER A 488 15.48 10.77 26.88
C SER A 488 14.19 11.03 27.67
N LYS A 489 13.59 12.20 27.53
CA LYS A 489 12.32 12.57 28.18
C LYS A 489 11.09 12.38 27.29
N VAL A 490 11.28 12.02 26.01
CA VAL A 490 10.19 11.70 25.08
C VAL A 490 9.64 10.32 25.42
N LEU A 491 8.34 10.18 25.57
CA LEU A 491 7.69 8.89 25.71
C LEU A 491 7.34 8.36 24.33
N PHE A 492 8.12 7.41 23.85
CA PHE A 492 7.82 6.72 22.59
C PHE A 492 6.81 5.58 22.81
N ILE A 493 5.84 5.49 21.91
CA ILE A 493 4.87 4.38 21.86
C ILE A 493 4.83 3.91 20.41
N ALA A 494 5.07 2.64 20.16
CA ALA A 494 5.02 2.06 18.83
C ALA A 494 3.66 1.39 18.55
N THR A 495 3.27 1.32 17.29
CA THR A 495 2.14 0.49 16.85
C THR A 495 2.56 -0.38 15.68
N ALA A 496 2.05 -1.60 15.63
CA ALA A 496 2.29 -2.55 14.54
C ALA A 496 1.02 -3.36 14.23
N ASN A 497 0.93 -3.89 13.03
CA ASN A 497 -0.11 -4.86 12.69
C ASN A 497 0.39 -6.29 12.84
N ASP A 498 1.67 -6.53 12.55
CA ASP A 498 2.31 -7.83 12.63
C ASP A 498 3.69 -7.73 13.33
N ILE A 499 3.88 -8.55 14.36
CA ILE A 499 5.12 -8.63 15.12
C ILE A 499 6.27 -9.23 14.30
N GLN A 500 5.96 -10.15 13.38
CA GLN A 500 6.98 -10.87 12.63
C GLN A 500 7.65 -9.96 11.58
N SER A 501 6.94 -8.95 11.12
CA SER A 501 7.45 -7.95 10.18
C SER A 501 8.37 -6.92 10.83
N ILE A 502 8.40 -6.85 12.17
CA ILE A 502 9.31 -5.95 12.90
C ILE A 502 10.72 -6.55 12.91
N GLN A 503 11.71 -5.74 12.57
CA GLN A 503 13.11 -6.15 12.62
C GLN A 503 13.49 -6.66 14.02
N PRO A 504 14.20 -7.81 14.16
CA PRO A 504 14.49 -8.42 15.46
C PRO A 504 15.15 -7.46 16.46
N ALA A 505 16.13 -6.66 16.03
CA ALA A 505 16.83 -5.71 16.88
C ALA A 505 15.91 -4.61 17.45
N LEU A 506 14.91 -4.16 16.70
CA LEU A 506 13.89 -3.24 17.18
C LEU A 506 12.93 -3.94 18.14
N ARG A 507 12.52 -5.17 17.80
CA ARG A 507 11.58 -5.96 18.61
C ARG A 507 12.09 -6.21 20.03
N ASP A 508 13.39 -6.42 20.20
CA ASP A 508 14.02 -6.67 21.52
C ASP A 508 13.95 -5.45 22.46
N ARG A 509 13.69 -4.25 21.92
CA ARG A 509 13.52 -3.01 22.70
C ARG A 509 12.06 -2.67 23.01
N LEU A 510 11.14 -3.47 22.48
CA LEU A 510 9.71 -3.21 22.60
C LEU A 510 9.06 -4.10 23.66
N GLU A 511 8.27 -3.51 24.52
CA GLU A 511 7.31 -4.23 25.37
C GLU A 511 6.01 -4.42 24.59
N ILE A 512 5.78 -5.63 24.12
CA ILE A 512 4.67 -5.96 23.23
C ILE A 512 3.40 -6.15 24.03
N ILE A 513 2.35 -5.44 23.61
CA ILE A 513 0.99 -5.59 24.12
C ILE A 513 0.09 -5.98 22.95
N ASP A 514 -0.32 -7.25 22.94
CA ASP A 514 -1.20 -7.79 21.90
C ASP A 514 -2.64 -7.32 22.10
N LEU A 515 -3.17 -6.68 21.06
CA LEU A 515 -4.56 -6.28 20.99
C LEU A 515 -5.33 -7.23 20.08
N THR A 516 -6.34 -7.85 20.63
CA THR A 516 -7.25 -8.75 19.90
C THR A 516 -8.41 -7.97 19.28
N GLY A 517 -9.07 -8.59 18.30
CA GLY A 517 -10.27 -8.02 17.68
C GLY A 517 -11.45 -7.90 18.67
N TYR A 518 -12.42 -7.08 18.31
CA TYR A 518 -13.65 -6.88 19.08
C TYR A 518 -14.72 -7.92 18.77
N ALA A 519 -15.46 -8.33 19.79
CA ALA A 519 -16.71 -9.07 19.64
C ALA A 519 -17.81 -8.15 19.06
N VAL A 520 -18.89 -8.75 18.55
CA VAL A 520 -20.03 -7.99 17.99
C VAL A 520 -20.62 -7.06 19.04
N GLU A 521 -20.77 -7.56 20.26
CA GLU A 521 -21.31 -6.83 21.41
C GLU A 521 -20.38 -5.65 21.82
N GLU A 522 -19.07 -5.83 21.73
CA GLU A 522 -18.09 -4.75 21.95
C GLU A 522 -18.19 -3.69 20.85
N LYS A 523 -18.29 -4.11 19.56
CA LYS A 523 -18.46 -3.18 18.43
C LYS A 523 -19.75 -2.37 18.55
N GLU A 524 -20.84 -2.99 18.99
CA GLU A 524 -22.10 -2.29 19.24
C GLU A 524 -21.94 -1.18 20.28
N LYS A 525 -21.30 -1.49 21.40
CA LYS A 525 -21.04 -0.51 22.47
C LYS A 525 -20.13 0.60 21.98
N ILE A 526 -19.01 0.26 21.32
CA ILE A 526 -18.09 1.23 20.73
C ILE A 526 -18.82 2.12 19.71
N ALA A 527 -19.67 1.52 18.87
CA ALA A 527 -20.44 2.28 17.89
C ALA A 527 -21.38 3.28 18.56
N GLN A 528 -22.10 2.86 19.60
CA GLN A 528 -23.05 3.71 20.32
C GLN A 528 -22.36 4.81 21.14
N THR A 529 -21.25 4.49 21.83
CA THR A 529 -20.61 5.42 22.77
C THR A 529 -19.59 6.36 22.09
N HIS A 530 -18.94 5.91 21.01
CA HIS A 530 -17.84 6.67 20.41
C HIS A 530 -18.08 7.02 18.92
N LEU A 531 -18.42 6.02 18.08
CA LEU A 531 -18.47 6.27 16.64
C LEU A 531 -19.68 7.13 16.24
N LEU A 532 -20.85 6.79 16.76
CA LEU A 532 -22.09 7.49 16.40
C LEU A 532 -22.08 8.95 16.82
N PRO A 533 -21.68 9.34 18.06
CA PRO A 533 -21.54 10.75 18.45
C PRO A 533 -20.53 11.48 17.57
N LYS A 534 -19.35 10.89 17.35
CA LYS A 534 -18.32 11.45 16.49
C LYS A 534 -18.81 11.69 15.06
N GLN A 535 -19.51 10.70 14.48
CA GLN A 535 -20.02 10.83 13.12
C GLN A 535 -21.18 11.82 13.01
N LYS A 536 -21.99 11.98 14.06
CA LYS A 536 -23.01 13.03 14.12
C LYS A 536 -22.38 14.42 14.07
N GLU A 537 -21.38 14.66 14.89
CA GLU A 537 -20.64 15.93 14.95
C GLU A 537 -19.98 16.24 13.59
N LEU A 538 -19.24 15.29 13.02
CA LEU A 538 -18.56 15.46 11.73
C LEU A 538 -19.48 15.77 10.55
N HIS A 539 -20.77 15.39 10.65
CA HIS A 539 -21.76 15.59 9.58
C HIS A 539 -22.81 16.66 9.95
N GLY A 540 -22.63 17.43 11.03
CA GLY A 540 -23.55 18.49 11.45
C GLY A 540 -24.94 17.99 11.84
N LEU A 541 -25.02 16.76 12.38
CA LEU A 541 -26.27 16.13 12.81
C LEU A 541 -26.41 16.07 14.33
N ASP A 542 -25.57 16.72 15.10
CA ASP A 542 -25.54 16.77 16.55
C ASP A 542 -26.82 17.39 17.14
N THR A 543 -27.40 18.39 16.48
CA THR A 543 -28.68 19.02 16.88
C THR A 543 -29.92 18.15 16.58
N PHE A 544 -29.78 17.12 15.75
CA PHE A 544 -30.90 16.26 15.34
C PHE A 544 -30.99 14.99 16.19
N SER A 545 -32.19 14.76 16.75
CA SER A 545 -32.47 13.57 17.55
C SER A 545 -32.94 12.42 16.67
N PHE A 546 -32.12 11.38 16.56
CA PHE A 546 -32.49 10.10 15.97
C PHE A 546 -31.76 8.95 16.68
N LYS A 547 -32.32 7.75 16.61
CA LYS A 547 -31.78 6.55 17.24
C LYS A 547 -31.52 5.45 16.22
N ILE A 548 -30.42 4.75 16.39
CA ILE A 548 -30.12 3.46 15.76
C ILE A 548 -30.25 2.41 16.84
N SER A 549 -31.24 1.51 16.73
CA SER A 549 -31.43 0.45 17.72
C SER A 549 -30.28 -0.55 17.70
N THR A 550 -30.08 -1.26 18.80
CA THR A 550 -29.07 -2.31 18.91
C THR A 550 -29.23 -3.35 17.80
N SER A 551 -30.45 -3.79 17.51
CA SER A 551 -30.72 -4.77 16.45
C SER A 551 -30.33 -4.27 15.05
N VAL A 552 -30.51 -2.99 14.76
CA VAL A 552 -30.06 -2.38 13.49
C VAL A 552 -28.55 -2.25 13.47
N MET A 553 -27.91 -1.91 14.60
CA MET A 553 -26.45 -1.84 14.72
C MET A 553 -25.83 -3.22 14.51
N THR A 554 -26.35 -4.26 15.15
CA THR A 554 -25.94 -5.66 14.94
C THR A 554 -26.06 -6.02 13.45
N HIS A 555 -27.20 -5.68 12.83
CA HIS A 555 -27.41 -5.93 11.41
C HIS A 555 -26.36 -5.24 10.52
N ILE A 556 -25.96 -4.00 10.84
CA ILE A 556 -24.88 -3.30 10.11
C ILE A 556 -23.56 -4.02 10.31
N ILE A 557 -23.21 -4.39 11.53
CA ILE A 557 -21.97 -5.07 11.87
C ILE A 557 -21.85 -6.40 11.15
N GLU A 558 -22.89 -7.22 11.16
CA GLU A 558 -22.87 -8.59 10.63
C GLU A 558 -22.97 -8.65 9.11
N ASN A 559 -23.73 -7.74 8.50
CA ASN A 559 -24.06 -7.84 7.07
C ASN A 559 -23.32 -6.85 6.18
N TYR A 560 -22.69 -5.80 6.75
CA TYR A 560 -21.98 -4.78 5.97
C TYR A 560 -20.50 -4.60 6.35
N THR A 561 -20.06 -5.28 7.42
CA THR A 561 -18.65 -5.23 7.85
C THR A 561 -18.08 -6.63 8.09
N ARG A 562 -16.79 -6.82 7.72
CA ARG A 562 -16.05 -8.07 7.97
C ARG A 562 -14.62 -7.70 8.38
N GLU A 563 -14.48 -7.25 9.64
CA GLU A 563 -13.22 -6.76 10.19
C GLU A 563 -13.07 -7.12 11.67
N SER A 564 -11.83 -7.16 12.17
CA SER A 564 -11.55 -7.34 13.59
C SER A 564 -11.81 -6.07 14.41
N GLY A 565 -11.56 -4.91 13.81
CA GLY A 565 -11.73 -3.59 14.41
C GLY A 565 -13.09 -2.98 14.13
N VAL A 566 -13.12 -1.65 14.09
CA VAL A 566 -14.32 -0.84 13.85
C VAL A 566 -14.12 0.22 12.75
N ARG A 567 -13.09 0.08 11.90
CA ARG A 567 -12.77 1.08 10.86
C ARG A 567 -13.78 1.06 9.72
N GLU A 568 -14.19 -0.13 9.28
CA GLU A 568 -15.21 -0.27 8.26
C GLU A 568 -16.58 0.12 8.81
N LEU A 569 -16.88 -0.25 10.07
CA LEU A 569 -18.08 0.17 10.77
C LEU A 569 -18.17 1.71 10.85
N ASP A 570 -17.10 2.40 11.19
CA ASP A 570 -17.02 3.87 11.19
C ASP A 570 -17.34 4.45 9.79
N ARG A 571 -16.84 3.82 8.71
CA ARG A 571 -17.12 4.20 7.31
C ARG A 571 -18.59 3.97 6.93
N GLN A 572 -19.19 2.85 7.35
CA GLN A 572 -20.59 2.56 7.07
C GLN A 572 -21.51 3.55 7.81
N LEU A 573 -21.19 3.83 9.09
CA LEU A 573 -21.89 4.87 9.86
C LEU A 573 -21.76 6.25 9.21
N ALA A 574 -20.55 6.63 8.75
CA ALA A 574 -20.35 7.87 8.00
C ALA A 574 -21.21 7.94 6.73
N SER A 575 -21.37 6.83 6.00
CA SER A 575 -22.25 6.78 4.82
C SER A 575 -23.71 6.96 5.17
N ILE A 576 -24.13 6.38 6.29
CA ILE A 576 -25.49 6.60 6.82
C ILE A 576 -25.67 8.08 7.21
N MET A 577 -24.72 8.67 7.93
CA MET A 577 -24.80 10.09 8.34
C MET A 577 -24.85 11.03 7.12
N ARG A 578 -24.05 10.79 6.09
CA ARG A 578 -24.11 11.58 4.83
C ARG A 578 -25.50 11.52 4.18
N SER A 579 -26.11 10.33 4.13
CA SER A 579 -27.45 10.18 3.56
C SER A 579 -28.51 10.90 4.39
N LEU A 580 -28.40 10.83 5.73
CA LEU A 580 -29.29 11.56 6.63
C LEU A 580 -29.09 13.08 6.53
N ALA A 581 -27.85 13.56 6.46
CA ALA A 581 -27.56 14.97 6.24
C ALA A 581 -28.16 15.50 4.91
N LYS A 582 -28.06 14.70 3.84
CA LYS A 582 -28.74 15.00 2.57
C LYS A 582 -30.27 15.09 2.74
N ASP A 583 -30.88 14.13 3.47
CA ASP A 583 -32.34 14.14 3.70
C ASP A 583 -32.76 15.38 4.54
N VAL A 584 -31.94 15.79 5.52
CA VAL A 584 -32.15 17.03 6.28
C VAL A 584 -32.06 18.25 5.38
N ALA A 585 -31.01 18.35 4.57
CA ALA A 585 -30.82 19.49 3.66
C ALA A 585 -31.96 19.63 2.63
N LEU A 586 -32.52 18.51 2.14
CA LEU A 586 -33.59 18.51 1.14
C LEU A 586 -35.00 18.64 1.75
N LYS A 587 -35.26 18.05 2.93
CA LYS A 587 -36.59 17.89 3.49
C LYS A 587 -36.81 18.57 4.84
N GLY A 588 -35.72 19.10 5.46
CA GLY A 588 -35.70 19.73 6.78
C GLY A 588 -36.05 18.79 7.94
N LYS A 589 -36.18 17.47 7.70
CA LYS A 589 -36.60 16.50 8.71
C LYS A 589 -35.80 15.23 8.63
N ILE A 590 -35.53 14.62 9.79
CA ILE A 590 -34.90 13.32 9.95
C ILE A 590 -35.87 12.30 10.52
N LYS A 591 -35.73 11.05 10.10
CA LYS A 591 -36.55 9.95 10.63
C LYS A 591 -36.11 9.64 12.07
N PRO A 592 -37.02 9.60 13.07
CA PRO A 592 -36.59 9.47 14.49
C PRO A 592 -35.88 8.15 14.80
N THR A 593 -36.19 7.08 14.05
CA THR A 593 -35.59 5.76 14.23
C THR A 593 -35.29 5.14 12.88
N LEU A 594 -34.05 4.71 12.71
CA LEU A 594 -33.60 3.98 11.53
C LEU A 594 -34.04 2.51 11.63
N THR A 595 -34.52 1.97 10.51
CA THR A 595 -34.88 0.57 10.35
C THR A 595 -33.87 -0.17 9.48
N VAL A 596 -33.87 -1.52 9.48
CA VAL A 596 -33.05 -2.34 8.59
C VAL A 596 -33.28 -1.98 7.11
N ASN A 597 -34.53 -1.69 6.73
CA ASN A 597 -34.86 -1.28 5.36
C ASN A 597 -34.25 0.08 4.99
N ASP A 598 -34.16 1.01 5.94
CA ASP A 598 -33.48 2.30 5.71
C ASP A 598 -31.99 2.08 5.49
N VAL A 599 -31.36 1.19 6.27
CA VAL A 599 -29.96 0.80 6.09
C VAL A 599 -29.74 0.18 4.71
N ALA A 600 -30.59 -0.77 4.30
CA ALA A 600 -30.49 -1.43 3.00
C ALA A 600 -30.70 -0.44 1.83
N ARG A 601 -31.56 0.57 2.00
CA ARG A 601 -31.71 1.65 1.01
C ARG A 601 -30.46 2.52 0.89
N ILE A 602 -29.76 2.77 2.00
CA ILE A 602 -28.60 3.66 2.05
C ILE A 602 -27.31 2.95 1.65
N LEU A 603 -27.06 1.77 2.21
CA LEU A 603 -25.82 1.01 2.03
C LEU A 603 -25.89 -0.01 0.89
N GLY A 604 -27.09 -0.21 0.31
CA GLY A 604 -27.35 -1.24 -0.69
C GLY A 604 -27.67 -2.61 -0.08
N LYS A 605 -27.64 -3.65 -0.92
CA LYS A 605 -27.86 -5.03 -0.46
C LYS A 605 -26.76 -5.47 0.52
N PRO A 606 -27.09 -6.32 1.51
CA PRO A 606 -26.09 -6.92 2.39
C PRO A 606 -24.94 -7.53 1.60
N ARG A 607 -23.72 -7.24 2.03
CA ARG A 607 -22.48 -7.76 1.38
C ARG A 607 -22.14 -9.16 1.84
N TYR A 608 -22.53 -9.49 3.06
CA TYR A 608 -22.23 -10.76 3.71
C TYR A 608 -23.55 -11.42 4.10
N SER A 609 -23.73 -12.68 3.73
CA SER A 609 -24.89 -13.49 4.11
C SER A 609 -24.40 -14.76 4.79
N ASN A 610 -25.09 -15.17 5.87
CA ASN A 610 -24.79 -16.40 6.59
C ASN A 610 -25.35 -17.66 5.89
N GLU A 611 -25.77 -17.58 4.62
CA GLU A 611 -26.42 -18.68 3.91
C GLU A 611 -25.53 -19.87 3.54
N LEU A 612 -24.20 -19.69 3.59
CA LEU A 612 -23.21 -20.74 3.25
C LEU A 612 -23.31 -22.00 4.12
N TYR A 613 -24.03 -21.94 5.26
CA TYR A 613 -24.09 -23.06 6.19
C TYR A 613 -25.05 -24.20 5.79
N LYS A 614 -25.93 -23.98 4.82
CA LYS A 614 -26.90 -25.00 4.40
C LYS A 614 -26.26 -26.17 3.66
N THR A 615 -25.08 -26.01 3.09
CA THR A 615 -24.35 -27.04 2.34
C THR A 615 -23.48 -27.96 3.20
N ALA A 616 -23.24 -27.64 4.46
CA ALA A 616 -22.36 -28.42 5.36
C ALA A 616 -22.96 -29.77 5.83
N ASN A 617 -24.15 -30.14 5.40
CA ASN A 617 -24.81 -31.40 5.80
C ASN A 617 -24.59 -32.54 4.80
N MET A 618 -23.43 -32.58 4.16
CA MET A 618 -23.00 -33.65 3.24
C MET A 618 -21.76 -34.37 3.75
N PRO A 619 -21.58 -35.68 3.47
CA PRO A 619 -20.33 -36.36 3.74
C PRO A 619 -19.17 -35.67 3.00
N GLY A 620 -18.00 -35.60 3.64
CA GLY A 620 -16.83 -34.96 3.08
C GLY A 620 -16.72 -33.44 3.29
N VAL A 621 -17.71 -32.81 3.94
CA VAL A 621 -17.67 -31.35 4.23
C VAL A 621 -17.44 -31.10 5.71
N ALA A 622 -16.37 -30.39 6.06
CA ALA A 622 -16.00 -30.01 7.41
C ALA A 622 -15.89 -28.48 7.56
N VAL A 623 -16.17 -27.99 8.76
CA VAL A 623 -16.04 -26.57 9.07
C VAL A 623 -14.82 -26.35 9.96
N GLY A 624 -13.85 -25.64 9.46
CA GLY A 624 -12.68 -25.19 10.19
C GLY A 624 -12.79 -23.72 10.61
N LEU A 625 -11.82 -23.29 11.41
CA LEU A 625 -11.69 -21.91 11.85
C LEU A 625 -10.32 -21.37 11.43
N ALA A 626 -10.34 -20.27 10.72
CA ALA A 626 -9.15 -19.54 10.29
C ALA A 626 -8.98 -18.24 11.07
N TRP A 627 -7.75 -17.79 11.18
CA TRP A 627 -7.41 -16.44 11.61
C TRP A 627 -6.76 -15.69 10.48
N THR A 628 -7.18 -14.46 10.26
CA THR A 628 -6.66 -13.56 9.22
C THR A 628 -6.40 -12.18 9.82
N TYR A 629 -5.68 -11.33 9.11
CA TYR A 629 -5.43 -9.93 9.51
C TYR A 629 -6.72 -9.11 9.73
N VAL A 630 -7.82 -9.52 9.12
CA VAL A 630 -9.12 -8.86 9.31
C VAL A 630 -9.98 -9.51 10.40
N GLY A 631 -9.50 -10.60 11.01
CA GLY A 631 -10.15 -11.33 12.11
C GLY A 631 -10.29 -12.82 11.88
N GLY A 632 -11.05 -13.46 12.78
CA GLY A 632 -11.41 -14.85 12.61
C GLY A 632 -12.45 -15.04 11.51
N ASP A 633 -12.34 -16.16 10.81
CA ASP A 633 -13.26 -16.55 9.76
C ASP A 633 -13.56 -18.05 9.81
N ILE A 634 -14.67 -18.45 9.19
CA ILE A 634 -14.99 -19.87 9.01
C ILE A 634 -14.38 -20.35 7.70
N LEU A 635 -13.92 -21.59 7.71
CA LEU A 635 -13.27 -22.22 6.58
C LEU A 635 -14.01 -23.52 6.24
N PHE A 636 -14.64 -23.59 5.08
CA PHE A 636 -15.18 -24.85 4.57
C PHE A 636 -14.08 -25.68 3.93
N ILE A 637 -14.03 -26.96 4.27
CA ILE A 637 -13.16 -27.92 3.64
C ILE A 637 -14.04 -29.01 3.02
N GLU A 638 -14.01 -29.08 1.72
CA GLU A 638 -14.77 -30.02 0.92
C GLU A 638 -13.84 -31.11 0.40
N THR A 639 -14.18 -32.35 0.67
CA THR A 639 -13.43 -33.52 0.17
C THR A 639 -14.35 -34.34 -0.72
N SER A 640 -13.93 -34.57 -1.94
CA SER A 640 -14.61 -35.45 -2.89
C SER A 640 -13.73 -36.64 -3.28
N LEU A 641 -14.34 -37.76 -3.45
CA LEU A 641 -13.69 -38.99 -3.88
C LEU A 641 -14.18 -39.36 -5.29
N SER A 642 -13.27 -39.60 -6.22
CA SER A 642 -13.54 -40.07 -7.57
C SER A 642 -12.76 -41.35 -7.85
N ASP A 643 -13.18 -42.14 -8.84
CA ASP A 643 -12.41 -43.31 -9.29
C ASP A 643 -11.06 -42.86 -9.86
N GLY A 644 -9.97 -43.46 -9.41
CA GLY A 644 -8.64 -43.02 -9.78
C GLY A 644 -7.54 -43.88 -9.17
N LYS A 645 -6.31 -43.35 -9.15
CA LYS A 645 -5.11 -44.09 -8.73
C LYS A 645 -4.61 -43.71 -7.33
N GLY A 646 -5.43 -43.14 -6.45
CA GLY A 646 -5.04 -42.73 -5.12
C GLY A 646 -4.33 -41.34 -5.06
N GLU A 647 -4.38 -40.56 -6.13
CA GLU A 647 -3.77 -39.23 -6.18
C GLU A 647 -4.56 -38.22 -5.34
N MET A 648 -3.85 -37.29 -4.69
CA MET A 648 -4.47 -36.21 -3.95
C MET A 648 -4.30 -34.88 -4.68
N GLN A 649 -5.42 -34.25 -5.01
CA GLN A 649 -5.46 -32.92 -5.58
C GLN A 649 -5.92 -31.91 -4.52
N LEU A 650 -5.23 -30.78 -4.45
CA LEU A 650 -5.52 -29.69 -3.52
C LEU A 650 -5.81 -28.41 -4.29
N THR A 651 -6.97 -27.77 -4.02
CA THR A 651 -7.35 -26.52 -4.66
C THR A 651 -7.89 -25.52 -3.64
N GLY A 652 -7.85 -24.23 -3.95
CA GLY A 652 -8.34 -23.16 -3.06
C GLY A 652 -7.26 -22.17 -2.63
N ASN A 653 -6.17 -22.02 -3.41
CA ASN A 653 -5.04 -21.12 -3.14
C ASN A 653 -4.39 -21.38 -1.77
N LEU A 654 -3.99 -22.65 -1.57
CA LEU A 654 -3.39 -23.15 -0.33
C LEU A 654 -1.87 -22.91 -0.34
N GLY A 655 -1.35 -22.34 0.75
CA GLY A 655 0.07 -22.22 1.00
C GLY A 655 0.73 -23.58 1.31
N GLN A 656 2.05 -23.56 1.42
CA GLN A 656 2.85 -24.78 1.57
C GLN A 656 2.53 -25.52 2.87
N VAL A 657 2.45 -24.82 4.00
CA VAL A 657 2.18 -25.42 5.31
C VAL A 657 0.80 -26.10 5.35
N MET A 658 -0.19 -25.48 4.70
CA MET A 658 -1.54 -26.04 4.64
C MET A 658 -1.60 -27.30 3.74
N LYS A 659 -0.81 -27.34 2.66
CA LYS A 659 -0.65 -28.53 1.81
C LYS A 659 0.01 -29.69 2.57
N GLU A 660 1.07 -29.41 3.31
CA GLU A 660 1.74 -30.39 4.18
C GLU A 660 0.80 -30.94 5.25
N SER A 661 -0.04 -30.08 5.83
CA SER A 661 -1.06 -30.49 6.79
C SER A 661 -2.08 -31.46 6.17
N ALA A 662 -2.48 -31.23 4.91
CA ALA A 662 -3.38 -32.14 4.18
C ALA A 662 -2.72 -33.51 3.92
N HIS A 663 -1.44 -33.54 3.55
CA HIS A 663 -0.68 -34.77 3.39
C HIS A 663 -0.52 -35.52 4.71
N THR A 664 -0.23 -34.81 5.82
CA THR A 664 -0.16 -35.38 7.15
C THR A 664 -1.50 -36.00 7.56
N ALA A 665 -2.61 -35.32 7.30
CA ALA A 665 -3.95 -35.82 7.58
C ALA A 665 -4.27 -37.10 6.80
N LEU A 666 -3.94 -37.14 5.52
CA LEU A 666 -4.14 -38.33 4.68
C LEU A 666 -3.28 -39.50 5.13
N THR A 667 -2.01 -39.25 5.41
CA THR A 667 -1.06 -40.28 5.90
C THR A 667 -1.55 -40.88 7.23
N TYR A 668 -2.03 -40.05 8.15
CA TYR A 668 -2.61 -40.54 9.41
C TYR A 668 -3.86 -41.40 9.16
N LEU A 669 -4.75 -40.97 8.26
CA LEU A 669 -5.96 -41.70 7.91
C LEU A 669 -5.63 -43.09 7.33
N GLN A 670 -4.68 -43.14 6.40
CA GLN A 670 -4.21 -44.41 5.78
C GLN A 670 -3.61 -45.36 6.82
N SER A 671 -2.76 -44.81 7.70
CA SER A 671 -2.08 -45.61 8.75
C SER A 671 -3.05 -46.17 9.79
N ASN A 672 -4.18 -45.54 10.01
CA ASN A 672 -5.19 -45.94 11.01
C ASN A 672 -6.49 -46.45 10.35
N ALA A 673 -6.52 -46.67 9.04
CA ALA A 673 -7.73 -47.03 8.31
C ALA A 673 -8.46 -48.27 8.90
N LYS A 674 -7.73 -49.31 9.24
CA LYS A 674 -8.30 -50.52 9.86
C LYS A 674 -8.97 -50.23 11.20
N LYS A 675 -8.36 -49.38 12.05
CA LYS A 675 -8.92 -48.99 13.37
C LYS A 675 -10.20 -48.17 13.20
N LEU A 676 -10.27 -47.42 12.12
CA LEU A 676 -11.42 -46.56 11.80
C LEU A 676 -12.51 -47.28 10.99
N GLY A 677 -12.33 -48.58 10.72
CA GLY A 677 -13.30 -49.38 9.95
C GLY A 677 -13.34 -49.02 8.47
N LEU A 678 -12.27 -48.45 7.91
CA LEU A 678 -12.18 -48.04 6.52
C LEU A 678 -11.47 -49.13 5.68
N ASP A 679 -12.00 -49.38 4.48
CA ASP A 679 -11.39 -50.28 3.52
C ASP A 679 -10.09 -49.67 2.97
N THR A 680 -8.96 -50.33 3.22
CA THR A 680 -7.64 -49.88 2.78
C THR A 680 -7.48 -49.88 1.25
N GLU A 681 -8.25 -50.67 0.53
CA GLU A 681 -8.23 -50.70 -0.94
C GLU A 681 -8.85 -49.44 -1.56
N LEU A 682 -9.74 -48.76 -0.86
CA LEU A 682 -10.33 -47.50 -1.34
C LEU A 682 -9.25 -46.40 -1.56
N PHE A 683 -8.19 -46.38 -0.75
CA PHE A 683 -7.13 -45.38 -0.93
C PHE A 683 -6.32 -45.56 -2.21
N LYS A 684 -6.33 -46.78 -2.79
CA LYS A 684 -5.67 -47.05 -4.06
C LYS A 684 -6.60 -46.84 -5.28
N LYS A 685 -7.93 -46.99 -5.06
CA LYS A 685 -8.94 -46.96 -6.12
C LYS A 685 -9.64 -45.62 -6.28
N LYS A 686 -9.50 -44.76 -5.28
CA LYS A 686 -10.16 -43.44 -5.27
C LYS A 686 -9.11 -42.34 -5.26
N SER A 687 -9.19 -41.45 -6.22
CA SER A 687 -8.48 -40.17 -6.17
C SER A 687 -9.23 -39.20 -5.28
N ILE A 688 -8.49 -38.38 -4.55
CA ILE A 688 -8.98 -37.48 -3.51
C ILE A 688 -8.86 -36.05 -4.01
N HIS A 689 -9.94 -35.29 -3.93
CA HIS A 689 -9.87 -33.85 -4.19
C HIS A 689 -10.33 -33.09 -2.94
N ILE A 690 -9.41 -32.33 -2.35
CA ILE A 690 -9.71 -31.41 -1.25
C ILE A 690 -9.80 -30.01 -1.84
N HIS A 691 -10.95 -29.38 -1.69
CA HIS A 691 -11.20 -28.01 -2.10
C HIS A 691 -11.51 -27.14 -0.90
N VAL A 692 -10.87 -25.98 -0.85
CA VAL A 692 -11.17 -24.94 0.14
C VAL A 692 -11.70 -23.73 -0.62
N PRO A 693 -13.01 -23.45 -0.57
CA PRO A 693 -13.66 -22.35 -1.28
C PRO A 693 -13.02 -20.97 -1.01
N GLU A 694 -13.39 -19.97 -1.80
CA GLU A 694 -12.81 -18.63 -1.80
C GLU A 694 -11.33 -18.60 -2.24
N GLY A 695 -11.01 -19.16 -3.39
CA GLY A 695 -9.64 -19.25 -3.94
C GLY A 695 -8.95 -17.91 -4.23
N ALA A 696 -9.68 -16.80 -4.20
CA ALA A 696 -9.10 -15.46 -4.33
C ALA A 696 -8.26 -15.04 -3.09
N VAL A 697 -8.51 -15.64 -1.92
CA VAL A 697 -7.82 -15.34 -0.67
C VAL A 697 -6.78 -16.43 -0.41
N PRO A 698 -5.48 -16.10 -0.32
CA PRO A 698 -4.45 -17.06 0.07
C PRO A 698 -4.71 -17.60 1.49
N LYS A 699 -4.56 -18.91 1.67
CA LYS A 699 -4.76 -19.59 2.93
C LYS A 699 -3.53 -20.43 3.27
N ASP A 700 -2.97 -20.21 4.45
CA ASP A 700 -1.83 -21.00 4.92
C ASP A 700 -1.91 -21.24 6.43
N GLY A 701 -1.19 -22.25 6.89
CA GLY A 701 -1.06 -22.61 8.29
C GLY A 701 -1.52 -24.03 8.63
N PRO A 702 -1.02 -24.58 9.74
CA PRO A 702 -1.27 -25.97 10.14
C PRO A 702 -2.61 -26.16 10.85
N SER A 703 -3.30 -25.10 11.25
CA SER A 703 -4.49 -25.13 12.14
C SER A 703 -5.74 -25.80 11.56
N ALA A 704 -5.76 -26.08 10.25
CA ALA A 704 -6.83 -26.80 9.57
C ALA A 704 -6.61 -28.35 9.55
N GLY A 705 -5.55 -28.85 10.15
CA GLY A 705 -5.17 -30.27 10.05
C GLY A 705 -6.26 -31.22 10.56
N ILE A 706 -6.81 -30.98 11.74
CA ILE A 706 -7.90 -31.82 12.28
C ILE A 706 -9.18 -31.69 11.44
N THR A 707 -9.42 -30.55 10.83
CA THR A 707 -10.57 -30.30 9.96
C THR A 707 -10.44 -31.06 8.65
N MET A 708 -9.25 -31.04 8.01
CA MET A 708 -8.96 -31.79 6.80
C MET A 708 -9.06 -33.30 7.04
N MET A 709 -8.51 -33.76 8.16
CA MET A 709 -8.61 -35.16 8.56
C MET A 709 -10.08 -35.58 8.78
N SER A 710 -10.89 -34.75 9.41
CA SER A 710 -12.31 -35.04 9.65
C SER A 710 -13.12 -35.05 8.33
N ALA A 711 -12.81 -34.15 7.40
CA ALA A 711 -13.42 -34.14 6.08
C ALA A 711 -13.04 -35.40 5.26
N LEU A 712 -11.77 -35.80 5.29
CA LEU A 712 -11.31 -37.03 4.67
C LEU A 712 -12.00 -38.26 5.28
N ALA A 713 -12.00 -38.37 6.60
CA ALA A 713 -12.66 -39.49 7.29
C ALA A 713 -14.15 -39.58 7.00
N SER A 714 -14.82 -38.45 6.93
CA SER A 714 -16.24 -38.33 6.54
C SER A 714 -16.47 -38.79 5.10
N ALA A 715 -15.62 -38.36 4.15
CA ALA A 715 -15.71 -38.74 2.75
C ALA A 715 -15.51 -40.26 2.54
N PHE A 716 -14.48 -40.84 3.18
CA PHE A 716 -14.17 -42.25 3.06
C PHE A 716 -15.17 -43.19 3.78
N SER A 717 -15.73 -42.73 4.92
CA SER A 717 -16.73 -43.52 5.65
C SER A 717 -18.16 -43.31 5.16
N GLY A 718 -18.42 -42.32 4.31
CA GLY A 718 -19.78 -41.91 3.92
C GLY A 718 -20.61 -41.29 5.08
N ARG A 719 -20.04 -41.11 6.27
CA ARG A 719 -20.69 -40.55 7.45
C ARG A 719 -20.63 -39.03 7.41
N LYS A 720 -21.70 -38.36 7.79
CA LYS A 720 -21.75 -36.89 7.88
C LYS A 720 -21.06 -36.42 9.16
N LEU A 721 -20.56 -35.20 9.09
CA LEU A 721 -20.15 -34.51 10.30
C LEU A 721 -21.35 -33.89 11.02
N ARG A 722 -21.22 -33.72 12.33
CA ARG A 722 -22.30 -33.13 13.16
C ARG A 722 -22.55 -31.68 12.71
N PRO A 723 -23.81 -31.28 12.60
CA PRO A 723 -24.16 -29.91 12.24
C PRO A 723 -23.77 -28.92 13.32
N TYR A 724 -23.53 -27.65 12.96
CA TYR A 724 -23.15 -26.56 13.86
C TYR A 724 -21.86 -26.78 14.66
N LEU A 725 -20.98 -27.68 14.20
CA LEU A 725 -19.70 -28.00 14.76
C LEU A 725 -18.58 -27.40 13.91
N ALA A 726 -17.67 -26.67 14.55
CA ALA A 726 -16.40 -26.29 13.93
C ALA A 726 -15.23 -26.88 14.68
N MET A 727 -14.07 -26.86 14.06
CA MET A 727 -12.86 -27.37 14.69
C MET A 727 -11.61 -26.61 14.25
N THR A 728 -10.60 -26.56 15.10
CA THR A 728 -9.28 -26.03 14.79
C THR A 728 -8.23 -26.73 15.62
N GLY A 729 -7.13 -27.09 14.99
CA GLY A 729 -6.01 -27.78 15.62
C GLY A 729 -5.04 -28.32 14.57
N GLU A 730 -3.79 -28.42 14.93
CA GLU A 730 -2.76 -29.04 14.13
C GLU A 730 -2.75 -30.55 14.41
N ILE A 731 -2.56 -31.37 13.38
CA ILE A 731 -2.45 -32.83 13.52
C ILE A 731 -1.01 -33.27 13.29
N THR A 732 -0.54 -34.19 14.14
CA THR A 732 0.74 -34.89 13.92
C THR A 732 0.52 -36.23 13.19
N LEU A 733 1.58 -36.78 12.60
CA LEU A 733 1.56 -38.13 11.98
C LEU A 733 1.15 -39.24 12.95
N ARG A 734 1.27 -39.02 14.26
CA ARG A 734 0.84 -39.96 15.32
C ARG A 734 -0.57 -39.71 15.82
N GLY A 735 -1.26 -38.70 15.27
CA GLY A 735 -2.63 -38.34 15.60
C GLY A 735 -2.77 -37.55 16.89
N GLN A 736 -1.71 -36.93 17.38
CA GLN A 736 -1.84 -35.93 18.46
C GLN A 736 -2.37 -34.63 17.89
N VAL A 737 -3.18 -33.95 18.68
CA VAL A 737 -3.70 -32.62 18.35
C VAL A 737 -2.87 -31.57 19.11
N LEU A 738 -2.25 -30.66 18.35
CA LEU A 738 -1.42 -29.61 18.89
C LEU A 738 -2.18 -28.27 18.99
N PRO A 739 -1.78 -27.40 19.93
CA PRO A 739 -2.41 -26.10 20.13
C PRO A 739 -2.15 -25.16 18.95
N VAL A 740 -3.07 -24.24 18.73
CA VAL A 740 -3.02 -23.26 17.63
C VAL A 740 -3.31 -21.86 18.14
N GLY A 741 -2.85 -20.84 17.41
CA GLY A 741 -3.06 -19.44 17.77
C GLY A 741 -4.40 -18.86 17.27
N GLY A 742 -4.70 -17.62 17.70
CA GLY A 742 -5.88 -16.87 17.29
C GLY A 742 -7.20 -17.44 17.80
N ILE A 743 -7.21 -18.07 18.97
CA ILE A 743 -8.37 -18.78 19.52
C ILE A 743 -9.55 -17.85 19.75
N LYS A 744 -9.33 -16.67 20.30
CA LYS A 744 -10.40 -15.70 20.57
C LYS A 744 -11.10 -15.31 19.26
N GLU A 745 -10.35 -14.92 18.25
CA GLU A 745 -10.87 -14.51 16.94
C GLU A 745 -11.61 -15.65 16.24
N LYS A 746 -11.09 -16.87 16.31
CA LYS A 746 -11.69 -18.09 15.74
C LYS A 746 -13.03 -18.40 16.41
N ILE A 747 -13.10 -18.32 17.75
CA ILE A 747 -14.33 -18.57 18.49
C ILE A 747 -15.39 -17.50 18.21
N LEU A 748 -14.99 -16.21 18.16
CA LEU A 748 -15.90 -15.13 17.82
C LEU A 748 -16.44 -15.26 16.38
N ALA A 749 -15.62 -15.76 15.46
CA ALA A 749 -16.08 -16.07 14.10
C ALA A 749 -17.05 -17.24 14.09
N ALA A 750 -16.79 -18.31 14.83
CA ALA A 750 -17.69 -19.45 14.98
C ALA A 750 -19.06 -19.02 15.54
N LYS A 751 -19.07 -18.20 16.59
CA LYS A 751 -20.30 -17.64 17.16
C LYS A 751 -21.08 -16.78 16.17
N ARG A 752 -20.38 -15.88 15.48
CA ARG A 752 -20.97 -15.01 14.45
C ARG A 752 -21.60 -15.82 13.31
N ALA A 753 -20.99 -16.94 12.94
CA ALA A 753 -21.52 -17.87 11.93
C ALA A 753 -22.64 -18.78 12.45
N GLY A 754 -23.07 -18.63 13.71
CA GLY A 754 -24.15 -19.42 14.31
C GLY A 754 -23.76 -20.86 14.70
N LEU A 755 -22.46 -21.16 14.77
CA LEU A 755 -21.93 -22.45 15.23
C LEU A 755 -22.15 -22.58 16.74
N LYS A 756 -22.45 -23.80 17.21
CA LYS A 756 -22.78 -24.06 18.61
C LYS A 756 -21.70 -24.82 19.35
N GLU A 757 -20.90 -25.60 18.63
CA GLU A 757 -19.89 -26.46 19.21
C GLU A 757 -18.53 -26.23 18.52
N VAL A 758 -17.44 -26.25 19.29
CA VAL A 758 -16.07 -26.10 18.77
C VAL A 758 -15.18 -27.16 19.38
N ILE A 759 -14.43 -27.88 18.54
CA ILE A 759 -13.39 -28.84 18.96
C ILE A 759 -12.04 -28.10 18.91
N LEU A 760 -11.29 -28.19 20.00
CA LEU A 760 -10.02 -27.52 20.24
C LEU A 760 -9.00 -28.46 20.87
N CYS A 761 -7.71 -28.19 20.70
CA CYS A 761 -6.67 -28.84 21.48
C CYS A 761 -6.87 -28.54 22.99
N SER A 762 -6.65 -29.55 23.85
CA SER A 762 -6.75 -29.38 25.30
C SER A 762 -5.84 -28.27 25.86
N GLN A 763 -4.69 -28.01 25.24
CA GLN A 763 -3.79 -26.94 25.63
C GLN A 763 -4.33 -25.52 25.31
N ASN A 764 -5.32 -25.39 24.42
CA ASN A 764 -5.99 -24.12 24.15
C ASN A 764 -7.12 -23.83 25.15
N GLU A 765 -7.39 -24.66 26.15
CA GLU A 765 -8.38 -24.35 27.17
C GLU A 765 -8.09 -23.07 27.92
N LYS A 766 -6.82 -22.78 28.22
CA LYS A 766 -6.38 -21.52 28.80
C LYS A 766 -6.78 -20.30 27.97
N ASP A 767 -6.66 -20.40 26.64
CA ASP A 767 -6.98 -19.30 25.74
C ASP A 767 -8.49 -19.05 25.71
N VAL A 768 -9.29 -20.12 25.82
CA VAL A 768 -10.77 -20.01 25.92
C VAL A 768 -11.20 -19.39 27.25
N GLN A 769 -10.54 -19.75 28.38
CA GLN A 769 -10.81 -19.18 29.69
C GLN A 769 -10.48 -17.68 29.78
N GLU A 770 -9.62 -17.19 28.91
CA GLU A 770 -9.31 -15.76 28.79
C GLU A 770 -10.43 -14.93 28.11
N ILE A 771 -11.36 -15.59 27.41
CA ILE A 771 -12.48 -14.92 26.73
C ILE A 771 -13.59 -14.68 27.77
N SER A 772 -14.11 -13.45 27.81
CA SER A 772 -15.20 -13.12 28.72
C SER A 772 -16.41 -14.05 28.47
N PRO A 773 -17.00 -14.61 29.53
CA PRO A 773 -18.09 -15.58 29.41
C PRO A 773 -19.31 -15.08 28.60
N GLU A 774 -19.52 -13.78 28.60
CA GLU A 774 -20.60 -13.14 27.82
C GLU A 774 -20.44 -13.37 26.31
N PHE A 775 -19.19 -13.38 25.82
CA PHE A 775 -18.89 -13.53 24.40
C PHE A 775 -18.98 -14.98 23.90
N ILE A 776 -18.90 -15.95 24.79
CA ILE A 776 -18.96 -17.38 24.45
C ILE A 776 -20.26 -18.05 24.93
N LYS A 777 -21.18 -17.27 25.49
CA LYS A 777 -22.46 -17.78 25.97
C LYS A 777 -23.22 -18.53 24.87
N GLY A 778 -23.65 -19.75 25.16
CA GLY A 778 -24.38 -20.62 24.24
C GLY A 778 -23.50 -21.47 23.32
N MET A 779 -22.18 -21.40 23.46
CA MET A 779 -21.23 -22.28 22.78
C MET A 779 -20.74 -23.39 23.71
N LYS A 780 -20.49 -24.56 23.14
CA LYS A 780 -19.92 -25.72 23.83
C LYS A 780 -18.53 -25.99 23.26
N PHE A 781 -17.55 -26.17 24.15
CA PHE A 781 -16.17 -26.44 23.78
C PHE A 781 -15.79 -27.88 24.12
N HIS A 782 -15.14 -28.56 23.16
CA HIS A 782 -14.64 -29.91 23.34
C HIS A 782 -13.11 -29.88 23.26
N TYR A 783 -12.47 -30.20 24.34
CA TYR A 783 -11.02 -30.22 24.47
C TYR A 783 -10.47 -31.63 24.23
N VAL A 784 -9.65 -31.76 23.19
CA VAL A 784 -9.15 -33.05 22.73
C VAL A 784 -7.62 -33.09 22.72
N LYS A 785 -7.06 -34.30 22.86
CA LYS A 785 -5.62 -34.57 22.80
C LYS A 785 -5.25 -35.38 21.55
N THR A 786 -6.19 -36.16 21.04
CA THR A 786 -5.94 -37.09 19.93
C THR A 786 -7.00 -36.94 18.83
N MET A 787 -6.59 -37.29 17.60
CA MET A 787 -7.48 -37.29 16.47
C MET A 787 -8.63 -38.30 16.59
N GLN A 788 -8.43 -39.39 17.29
CA GLN A 788 -9.50 -40.35 17.58
C GLN A 788 -10.66 -39.67 18.34
N GLN A 789 -10.34 -38.90 19.41
CA GLN A 789 -11.34 -38.13 20.12
C GLN A 789 -12.07 -37.10 19.23
N VAL A 790 -11.34 -36.47 18.29
CA VAL A 790 -11.95 -35.57 17.32
C VAL A 790 -12.99 -36.30 16.48
N LEU A 791 -12.66 -37.45 15.92
CA LEU A 791 -13.56 -38.21 15.05
C LEU A 791 -14.79 -38.77 15.82
N GLU A 792 -14.60 -39.23 17.03
CA GLU A 792 -15.70 -39.67 17.92
C GLU A 792 -16.70 -38.54 18.19
N LEU A 793 -16.22 -37.31 18.33
CA LEU A 793 -17.06 -36.14 18.57
C LEU A 793 -17.64 -35.57 17.29
N ALA A 794 -16.94 -35.67 16.16
CA ALA A 794 -17.29 -34.97 14.93
C ALA A 794 -18.17 -35.81 13.98
N LEU A 795 -17.98 -37.12 13.90
CA LEU A 795 -18.76 -38.00 13.00
C LEU A 795 -20.12 -38.31 13.62
N ALA A 796 -21.17 -38.10 12.83
CA ALA A 796 -22.54 -38.38 13.22
C ALA A 796 -22.87 -39.87 13.07
#